data_ca8cfcebe793183ee2d2053406d04129
#
_entry.id   ca8cfcebe793183ee2d2053406d04129
#
_cell.length_a   1.000
_cell.length_b   1.000
_cell.length_c   1.000
_cell.angle_alpha   90.00
_cell.angle_beta   90.00
_cell.angle_gamma   90.00
#
_symmetry.space_group_name_H-M   'P 1'
#
loop_
_entity.id
_entity.type
_entity.pdbx_description
1 polymer ?
#
loop_
_entity_poly.entity_id
_entity_poly.type
_entity_poly.pdbx_seq_one_letter_code
_entity_poly.pdbx_strand_id
1 'polypeptide(L)'
;MQPLFHLHLTRNPVRIAFAILLTVLCVGACVWLCLSPDMLAAAVDELDTQEDLVEGGAPVSPYLSKNFTLEYEFTVPDEQPYLEEVGVCLAPDSTDPNDDWPQYTMTLSREDEVLASEVLDLQAHFSVGEYWHYYFLTVEQLLQPDVTYTLSISCDAYYTGNTPGMRVSVHPVEEGEFSCFETDDGAFAADFSITTASLDYSLYYLPLILMAIAWIVAMFSLLGDIIWCGRRPSLIVMILFNGVLCAFFALCAVENLNNSGGIFYMDPAPILVNLITYICLYLLLYAPTGSPFFSICFVSVLLTVGSVVNYFTLRFRGTPVMPTDLFAATTAANVMGQYEIGPDPVLLWSGAMTLCVCAIAYMVAGRPITRKAFLHAGMRLAGLGGSLAFLMILNTTGGCIALQVPTNAWDPTSANQQNGFVVHFVENARSMFLSKPDGYSSARIEEISSRYDATSETDQMPNIIFIMNESLADFEANGELLTSQPILPYLHSLSGQSNALTGYVQIPASGGGTSTSEFQALTGISDRDYYATAPYATHVLRETPSLPSVLSELGYTSIAAHPAQAGNWNRDRAYERLGFDEFYDISKLRGLVNLRGLATDSSFYTSLEELAQQTSEPLFLFAVTIQNHGGYDYEDFDEPIRILSPAGDYPLATQYLNLARLSDDAFQELTSYYSEVDEPTLIVMFGDHFPAIETDFIYDVCSDEPNSSLPTHLTPYVVWANYDLEKENLPEDGEIISVSFLQSVLMDAAGLPKTGWQQFLSDVMDEYPVVSKFGTLDAQGELVDDSLDIPLLQDYSCLQYNLLSSSRSRAKAFFSFTE
;
A
#
# COMPACT_ATOMS: atom_id res chain seq x y z
N MET A 1 -21.39 -57.19 12.46
CA MET A 1 -20.24 -56.50 11.89
C MET A 1 -19.22 -56.30 13.00
N GLN A 2 -18.02 -56.88 12.92
CA GLN A 2 -16.94 -56.57 13.87
C GLN A 2 -16.54 -55.13 13.61
N PRO A 3 -16.29 -54.30 14.65
CA PRO A 3 -15.87 -52.90 14.44
C PRO A 3 -14.54 -52.88 13.69
N LEU A 4 -14.45 -51.97 12.71
CA LEU A 4 -13.26 -51.76 11.87
C LEU A 4 -12.06 -51.27 12.69
N PHE A 5 -12.33 -50.58 13.81
CA PHE A 5 -11.30 -50.07 14.74
C PHE A 5 -11.86 -49.96 16.16
N HIS A 6 -10.97 -49.93 17.12
CA HIS A 6 -11.24 -49.53 18.49
C HIS A 6 -10.50 -48.23 18.79
N LEU A 7 -11.21 -47.25 19.36
CA LEU A 7 -10.65 -45.99 19.82
C LEU A 7 -10.39 -46.08 21.33
N HIS A 8 -9.16 -45.86 21.75
CA HIS A 8 -8.81 -45.73 23.16
C HIS A 8 -8.30 -44.30 23.41
N LEU A 9 -8.65 -43.74 24.57
CA LEU A 9 -8.07 -42.44 24.97
C LEU A 9 -6.61 -42.65 25.40
N THR A 10 -5.76 -41.75 24.95
CA THR A 10 -4.35 -41.78 25.31
C THR A 10 -4.14 -41.52 26.80
N ARG A 11 -3.11 -42.14 27.38
CA ARG A 11 -2.64 -41.88 28.74
C ARG A 11 -1.34 -41.07 28.74
N ASN A 12 -0.88 -40.61 27.60
CA ASN A 12 0.34 -39.83 27.50
C ASN A 12 0.11 -38.40 28.04
N PRO A 13 0.76 -38.01 29.17
CA PRO A 13 0.51 -36.73 29.83
C PRO A 13 0.92 -35.53 28.95
N VAL A 14 1.93 -35.66 28.08
CA VAL A 14 2.36 -34.60 27.18
C VAL A 14 1.28 -34.32 26.13
N ARG A 15 0.69 -35.35 25.54
CA ARG A 15 -0.40 -35.21 24.58
C ARG A 15 -1.65 -34.57 25.20
N ILE A 16 -1.96 -34.97 26.44
CA ILE A 16 -3.09 -34.43 27.20
C ILE A 16 -2.84 -32.94 27.51
N ALA A 17 -1.65 -32.60 28.01
CA ALA A 17 -1.29 -31.19 28.29
C ALA A 17 -1.36 -30.34 27.05
N PHE A 18 -0.83 -30.81 25.91
CA PHE A 18 -0.90 -30.11 24.63
C PHE A 18 -2.35 -29.95 24.14
N ALA A 19 -3.20 -30.96 24.28
CA ALA A 19 -4.62 -30.88 23.94
C ALA A 19 -5.35 -29.82 24.78
N ILE A 20 -5.06 -29.75 26.08
CA ILE A 20 -5.63 -28.73 26.97
C ILE A 20 -5.17 -27.31 26.52
N LEU A 21 -3.86 -27.13 26.31
CA LEU A 21 -3.32 -25.84 25.86
C LEU A 21 -3.94 -25.42 24.54
N LEU A 22 -4.02 -26.32 23.57
CA LEU A 22 -4.64 -26.03 22.27
C LEU A 22 -6.12 -25.64 22.41
N THR A 23 -6.86 -26.32 23.30
CA THR A 23 -8.26 -25.96 23.58
C THR A 23 -8.37 -24.55 24.14
N VAL A 24 -7.52 -24.16 25.08
CA VAL A 24 -7.51 -22.81 25.66
C VAL A 24 -7.20 -21.77 24.58
N LEU A 25 -6.22 -22.03 23.72
CA LEU A 25 -5.86 -21.14 22.62
C LEU A 25 -7.00 -21.01 21.59
N CYS A 26 -7.62 -22.11 21.17
CA CYS A 26 -8.73 -22.06 20.22
C CYS A 26 -9.95 -21.29 20.78
N VAL A 27 -10.31 -21.56 22.04
CA VAL A 27 -11.42 -20.86 22.70
C VAL A 27 -11.08 -19.37 22.88
N GLY A 28 -9.86 -19.07 23.36
CA GLY A 28 -9.42 -17.68 23.52
C GLY A 28 -9.41 -16.89 22.20
N ALA A 29 -8.92 -17.52 21.12
CA ALA A 29 -8.92 -16.93 19.80
C ALA A 29 -10.35 -16.66 19.28
N CYS A 30 -11.26 -17.63 19.43
CA CYS A 30 -12.65 -17.45 19.02
C CYS A 30 -13.36 -16.35 19.83
N VAL A 31 -13.16 -16.34 21.16
CA VAL A 31 -13.76 -15.30 22.03
C VAL A 31 -13.24 -13.92 21.67
N TRP A 32 -11.94 -13.78 21.48
CA TRP A 32 -11.36 -12.48 21.11
C TRP A 32 -11.80 -12.04 19.72
N LEU A 33 -11.84 -12.94 18.75
CA LEU A 33 -12.35 -12.64 17.40
C LEU A 33 -13.80 -12.16 17.44
N CYS A 34 -14.67 -12.81 18.25
CA CYS A 34 -16.07 -12.40 18.43
C CYS A 34 -16.25 -11.02 19.09
N LEU A 35 -15.26 -10.57 19.84
CA LEU A 35 -15.28 -9.29 20.53
C LEU A 35 -14.56 -8.17 19.75
N SER A 36 -13.99 -8.47 18.57
CA SER A 36 -13.30 -7.48 17.77
C SER A 36 -14.28 -6.61 16.97
N PRO A 37 -14.08 -5.29 16.93
CA PRO A 37 -14.88 -4.39 16.10
C PRO A 37 -14.89 -4.78 14.62
N ASP A 38 -13.71 -5.17 14.09
CA ASP A 38 -13.55 -5.57 12.69
C ASP A 38 -14.45 -6.75 12.26
N MET A 39 -14.76 -7.67 13.19
CA MET A 39 -15.68 -8.78 12.91
C MET A 39 -17.14 -8.32 12.87
N LEU A 40 -17.47 -7.32 13.65
CA LEU A 40 -18.82 -6.73 13.64
C LEU A 40 -19.00 -5.90 12.38
N ALA A 41 -18.04 -5.05 12.04
CA ALA A 41 -18.03 -4.28 10.79
C ALA A 41 -18.09 -5.18 9.54
N ALA A 42 -17.36 -6.30 9.53
CA ALA A 42 -17.41 -7.29 8.43
C ALA A 42 -18.77 -8.05 8.34
N ALA A 43 -19.62 -7.97 9.34
CA ALA A 43 -20.95 -8.57 9.33
C ALA A 43 -22.05 -7.58 8.93
N VAL A 44 -21.74 -6.28 8.82
CA VAL A 44 -22.67 -5.24 8.33
C VAL A 44 -23.00 -5.57 6.88
N ASP A 45 -24.32 -5.69 6.57
CA ASP A 45 -24.81 -5.99 5.24
C ASP A 45 -25.16 -4.68 4.52
N GLU A 46 -26.40 -4.30 4.47
CA GLU A 46 -26.86 -3.12 3.75
C GLU A 46 -27.09 -1.96 4.74
N LEU A 47 -26.40 -0.83 4.52
CA LEU A 47 -26.61 0.40 5.28
C LEU A 47 -27.91 1.06 4.80
N ASP A 48 -28.76 1.47 5.74
CA ASP A 48 -30.00 2.19 5.47
C ASP A 48 -29.97 3.51 6.25
N THR A 49 -29.91 4.62 5.53
CA THR A 49 -29.88 5.96 6.10
C THR A 49 -31.27 6.57 6.05
N GLN A 50 -31.80 6.91 7.21
CA GLN A 50 -33.05 7.67 7.35
C GLN A 50 -32.69 9.12 7.66
N GLU A 51 -32.95 10.01 6.73
CA GLU A 51 -32.75 11.45 6.87
C GLU A 51 -34.10 12.15 6.85
N ASP A 52 -34.30 13.10 7.78
CA ASP A 52 -35.43 14.02 7.72
C ASP A 52 -35.19 15.02 6.58
N LEU A 53 -36.21 15.24 5.75
CA LEU A 53 -36.12 16.26 4.68
C LEU A 53 -36.03 17.64 5.33
N VAL A 54 -34.89 18.32 5.14
CA VAL A 54 -34.73 19.73 5.58
C VAL A 54 -35.64 20.62 4.74
N GLU A 55 -36.84 20.86 5.20
CA GLU A 55 -37.71 21.94 4.66
C GLU A 55 -37.14 23.27 5.16
N GLY A 56 -36.31 23.91 4.37
CA GLY A 56 -35.60 25.14 4.72
C GLY A 56 -36.52 26.21 5.33
N GLY A 57 -36.38 26.41 6.61
CA GLY A 57 -36.88 27.60 7.32
C GLY A 57 -38.14 27.45 8.14
N ALA A 58 -38.12 26.65 9.20
CA ALA A 58 -39.00 26.90 10.30
C ALA A 58 -38.77 28.34 10.84
N PRO A 59 -39.79 29.12 11.10
CA PRO A 59 -39.62 30.53 11.52
C PRO A 59 -38.91 30.69 12.88
N VAL A 60 -38.62 29.59 13.58
CA VAL A 60 -38.03 29.58 14.93
C VAL A 60 -37.05 28.41 15.05
N SER A 61 -35.78 28.62 14.66
CA SER A 61 -34.69 27.67 14.91
C SER A 61 -33.95 28.08 16.18
N PRO A 62 -33.94 27.23 17.25
CA PRO A 62 -33.25 27.55 18.49
C PRO A 62 -31.72 27.52 18.33
N TYR A 63 -31.02 28.31 19.16
CA TYR A 63 -29.58 28.28 19.28
C TYR A 63 -29.12 27.31 20.36
N LEU A 64 -28.17 26.47 20.06
CA LEU A 64 -27.46 25.69 21.07
C LEU A 64 -26.69 26.62 22.01
N SER A 65 -26.83 26.42 23.30
CA SER A 65 -26.17 27.21 24.35
C SER A 65 -26.12 26.44 25.65
N LYS A 66 -25.34 26.95 26.62
CA LYS A 66 -25.28 26.35 27.96
C LYS A 66 -26.63 26.26 28.67
N ASN A 67 -27.64 27.03 28.23
CA ASN A 67 -28.99 26.98 28.74
C ASN A 67 -29.94 26.08 27.92
N PHE A 68 -29.50 25.61 26.77
CA PHE A 68 -30.29 24.78 25.88
C PHE A 68 -29.41 23.65 25.33
N THR A 69 -29.61 22.46 25.84
CA THR A 69 -29.07 21.21 25.32
C THR A 69 -30.14 20.57 24.45
N LEU A 70 -29.78 20.20 23.24
CA LEU A 70 -30.67 19.42 22.38
C LEU A 70 -30.63 17.96 22.87
N GLU A 71 -31.81 17.37 23.07
CA GLU A 71 -31.94 15.94 23.38
C GLU A 71 -32.93 15.32 22.39
N TYR A 72 -32.50 14.23 21.74
CA TYR A 72 -33.30 13.45 20.82
C TYR A 72 -33.31 11.98 21.25
N GLU A 73 -34.54 11.44 21.42
CA GLU A 73 -34.72 10.04 21.78
C GLU A 73 -35.17 9.22 20.59
N PHE A 74 -34.47 8.10 20.34
CA PHE A 74 -34.77 7.19 19.24
C PHE A 74 -34.59 5.72 19.66
N THR A 75 -35.10 4.81 18.82
CA THR A 75 -34.90 3.37 18.95
C THR A 75 -34.40 2.84 17.64
N VAL A 76 -33.55 1.78 17.67
CA VAL A 76 -33.13 1.10 16.44
C VAL A 76 -34.12 -0.01 16.06
N PRO A 77 -34.36 -0.26 14.75
CA PRO A 77 -35.22 -1.34 14.31
C PRO A 77 -34.70 -2.73 14.70
N ASP A 78 -35.62 -3.69 14.98
CA ASP A 78 -35.25 -5.08 15.27
C ASP A 78 -34.43 -5.75 14.13
N GLU A 79 -34.71 -5.36 12.88
CA GLU A 79 -34.08 -5.92 11.69
C GLU A 79 -32.73 -5.23 11.37
N GLN A 80 -32.47 -4.06 11.95
CA GLN A 80 -31.28 -3.22 11.74
C GLN A 80 -30.68 -2.75 13.07
N PRO A 81 -30.19 -3.67 13.93
CA PRO A 81 -29.72 -3.33 15.26
C PRO A 81 -28.33 -2.67 15.31
N TYR A 82 -27.62 -2.61 14.21
CA TYR A 82 -26.32 -1.95 14.12
C TYR A 82 -26.51 -0.47 13.81
N LEU A 83 -25.94 0.41 14.65
CA LEU A 83 -25.91 1.84 14.43
C LEU A 83 -24.51 2.22 13.96
N GLU A 84 -24.41 2.70 12.73
CA GLU A 84 -23.18 3.22 12.14
C GLU A 84 -22.90 4.61 12.68
N GLU A 85 -23.83 5.51 12.45
CA GLU A 85 -23.73 6.90 12.86
C GLU A 85 -25.09 7.51 13.14
N VAL A 86 -25.09 8.63 13.86
CA VAL A 86 -26.28 9.46 14.09
C VAL A 86 -25.91 10.94 13.96
N GLY A 87 -26.69 11.68 13.18
CA GLY A 87 -26.44 13.08 12.88
C GLY A 87 -27.59 14.01 13.20
N VAL A 88 -27.30 15.30 13.32
CA VAL A 88 -28.26 16.37 13.47
C VAL A 88 -27.98 17.52 12.53
N CYS A 89 -29.01 18.10 11.93
CA CYS A 89 -28.90 19.20 11.01
C CYS A 89 -28.72 20.52 11.76
N LEU A 90 -27.56 21.17 11.61
CA LEU A 90 -27.19 22.42 12.26
C LEU A 90 -26.80 23.48 11.24
N ALA A 91 -26.95 24.76 11.61
CA ALA A 91 -26.44 25.87 10.78
C ALA A 91 -25.67 26.87 11.65
N PRO A 92 -24.43 27.21 11.28
CA PRO A 92 -23.67 28.27 11.91
C PRO A 92 -24.27 29.63 11.54
N ASP A 93 -24.23 30.61 12.46
CA ASP A 93 -24.62 31.99 12.20
C ASP A 93 -23.46 32.90 11.79
N SER A 94 -22.26 32.37 11.73
CA SER A 94 -21.06 33.02 11.17
C SER A 94 -20.35 32.03 10.25
N THR A 95 -19.68 32.55 9.24
CA THR A 95 -18.81 31.79 8.31
C THR A 95 -17.32 32.16 8.48
N ASP A 96 -16.97 32.94 9.53
CA ASP A 96 -15.59 33.28 9.82
C ASP A 96 -14.98 32.21 10.74
N PRO A 97 -14.01 31.39 10.24
CA PRO A 97 -13.38 30.35 11.07
C PRO A 97 -12.52 30.92 12.21
N ASN A 98 -12.18 32.24 12.17
CA ASN A 98 -11.40 32.88 13.22
C ASN A 98 -12.26 33.46 14.35
N ASP A 99 -13.58 33.31 14.28
CA ASP A 99 -14.45 33.65 15.38
C ASP A 99 -14.18 32.75 16.60
N ASP A 100 -14.38 33.27 17.80
CA ASP A 100 -14.21 32.53 19.06
C ASP A 100 -15.45 31.64 19.29
N TRP A 101 -15.48 30.48 18.67
CA TRP A 101 -16.57 29.53 18.70
C TRP A 101 -16.65 28.79 20.04
N PRO A 102 -17.84 28.63 20.62
CA PRO A 102 -18.03 27.71 21.72
C PRO A 102 -17.77 26.25 21.32
N GLN A 103 -17.40 25.43 22.31
CA GLN A 103 -17.24 24.00 22.10
C GLN A 103 -18.63 23.32 22.17
N TYR A 104 -18.92 22.53 21.12
CA TYR A 104 -20.15 21.71 21.06
C TYR A 104 -19.76 20.25 21.18
N THR A 105 -20.48 19.51 22.03
CA THR A 105 -20.24 18.09 22.26
C THR A 105 -21.50 17.28 21.97
N MET A 106 -21.41 16.33 21.04
CA MET A 106 -22.43 15.31 20.81
C MET A 106 -22.15 14.11 21.71
N THR A 107 -23.22 13.55 22.28
CA THR A 107 -23.10 12.39 23.16
C THR A 107 -24.31 11.48 22.95
N LEU A 108 -24.03 10.21 22.64
CA LEU A 108 -25.04 9.16 22.63
C LEU A 108 -25.03 8.44 23.96
N SER A 109 -26.18 8.29 24.58
CA SER A 109 -26.33 7.64 25.87
C SER A 109 -27.55 6.71 25.93
N ARG A 110 -27.49 5.76 26.86
CA ARG A 110 -28.58 4.89 27.23
C ARG A 110 -28.80 5.07 28.74
N GLU A 111 -29.89 5.67 29.14
CA GLU A 111 -30.10 6.13 30.52
C GLU A 111 -28.92 7.04 30.98
N ASP A 112 -28.13 6.59 31.96
CA ASP A 112 -26.97 7.32 32.49
C ASP A 112 -25.60 6.78 31.88
N GLU A 113 -25.63 5.78 30.99
CA GLU A 113 -24.45 5.19 30.37
C GLU A 113 -24.13 5.90 29.05
N VAL A 114 -22.95 6.51 28.94
CA VAL A 114 -22.46 7.13 27.70
C VAL A 114 -21.90 6.02 26.80
N LEU A 115 -22.40 5.92 25.57
CA LEU A 115 -21.99 4.94 24.56
C LEU A 115 -20.95 5.50 23.61
N ALA A 116 -21.15 6.76 23.16
CA ALA A 116 -20.22 7.50 22.33
C ALA A 116 -20.29 8.98 22.68
N SER A 117 -19.18 9.71 22.53
CA SER A 117 -19.17 11.17 22.76
C SER A 117 -18.02 11.80 21.97
N GLU A 118 -18.33 12.86 21.24
CA GLU A 118 -17.38 13.56 20.39
C GLU A 118 -17.61 15.08 20.46
N VAL A 119 -16.53 15.84 20.29
CA VAL A 119 -16.57 17.30 20.13
C VAL A 119 -16.74 17.62 18.67
N LEU A 120 -17.78 18.38 18.30
CA LEU A 120 -18.05 18.72 16.91
C LEU A 120 -16.93 19.57 16.33
N ASP A 121 -16.38 19.14 15.22
CA ASP A 121 -15.51 19.96 14.38
C ASP A 121 -16.37 20.90 13.51
N LEU A 122 -16.46 22.15 13.93
CA LEU A 122 -17.24 23.15 13.22
C LEU A 122 -16.53 23.67 11.96
N GLN A 123 -15.22 23.51 11.88
CA GLN A 123 -14.43 24.11 10.81
C GLN A 123 -14.58 23.36 9.48
N ALA A 124 -14.95 22.07 9.53
CA ALA A 124 -15.18 21.24 8.36
C ALA A 124 -16.28 21.79 7.40
N HIS A 125 -17.21 22.61 7.90
CA HIS A 125 -18.37 23.05 7.13
C HIS A 125 -18.44 24.55 6.79
N PHE A 126 -17.44 25.36 7.14
CA PHE A 126 -17.45 26.80 6.85
C PHE A 126 -17.26 27.19 5.37
N SER A 127 -16.81 26.27 4.53
CA SER A 127 -16.49 26.52 3.12
C SER A 127 -17.66 26.30 2.15
N VAL A 128 -18.67 25.56 2.54
CA VAL A 128 -19.80 25.20 1.68
C VAL A 128 -20.90 26.26 1.89
N GLY A 129 -21.29 26.97 0.85
CA GLY A 129 -22.23 28.09 0.90
C GLY A 129 -23.68 27.73 1.24
N GLU A 130 -23.95 26.59 1.81
CA GLU A 130 -25.24 26.17 2.31
C GLU A 130 -25.34 26.40 3.83
N TYR A 131 -26.50 26.84 4.28
CA TYR A 131 -26.69 27.26 5.67
C TYR A 131 -26.96 26.11 6.62
N TRP A 132 -27.30 24.89 6.15
CA TRP A 132 -27.72 23.76 6.95
C TRP A 132 -26.91 22.51 6.57
N HIS A 133 -26.26 21.86 7.56
CA HIS A 133 -25.47 20.65 7.40
C HIS A 133 -25.75 19.64 8.49
N TYR A 134 -25.68 18.34 8.17
CA TYR A 134 -25.66 17.28 9.16
C TYR A 134 -24.28 17.17 9.79
N TYR A 135 -24.25 17.13 11.10
CA TYR A 135 -23.07 16.83 11.91
C TYR A 135 -23.26 15.45 12.51
N PHE A 136 -22.36 14.53 12.27
CA PHE A 136 -22.49 13.13 12.63
C PHE A 136 -21.64 12.77 13.85
N LEU A 137 -22.15 11.83 14.66
CA LEU A 137 -21.45 11.10 15.70
C LEU A 137 -21.31 9.66 15.21
N THR A 138 -20.08 9.22 14.93
CA THR A 138 -19.79 7.84 14.59
C THR A 138 -19.94 6.94 15.81
N VAL A 139 -20.69 5.85 15.68
CA VAL A 139 -21.04 4.96 16.80
C VAL A 139 -20.51 3.55 16.59
N GLU A 140 -20.69 2.97 15.41
CA GLU A 140 -20.22 1.64 15.00
C GLU A 140 -20.51 0.53 16.02
N GLN A 141 -21.72 0.51 16.60
CA GLN A 141 -22.07 -0.39 17.69
C GLN A 141 -23.39 -1.12 17.46
N LEU A 142 -23.42 -2.36 17.98
CA LEU A 142 -24.66 -3.13 18.07
C LEU A 142 -25.50 -2.62 19.23
N LEU A 143 -26.66 -2.02 18.92
CA LEU A 143 -27.63 -1.53 19.90
C LEU A 143 -28.70 -2.58 20.16
N GLN A 144 -29.38 -2.44 21.28
CA GLN A 144 -30.53 -3.30 21.63
C GLN A 144 -31.81 -2.72 21.04
N PRO A 145 -32.54 -3.47 20.21
CA PRO A 145 -33.85 -3.07 19.73
C PRO A 145 -34.82 -2.81 20.90
N ASP A 146 -35.86 -2.02 20.68
CA ASP A 146 -36.84 -1.61 21.67
C ASP A 146 -36.30 -0.86 22.92
N VAL A 147 -35.02 -0.49 22.92
CA VAL A 147 -34.40 0.36 23.94
C VAL A 147 -34.31 1.79 23.42
N THR A 148 -34.71 2.76 24.25
CA THR A 148 -34.57 4.18 23.91
C THR A 148 -33.13 4.63 24.15
N TYR A 149 -32.55 5.25 23.14
CA TYR A 149 -31.24 5.92 23.17
C TYR A 149 -31.44 7.41 23.07
N THR A 150 -30.58 8.17 23.72
CA THR A 150 -30.67 9.64 23.73
C THR A 150 -29.42 10.22 23.13
N LEU A 151 -29.57 10.92 22.00
CA LEU A 151 -28.53 11.78 21.45
C LEU A 151 -28.67 13.15 22.11
N SER A 152 -27.60 13.65 22.72
CA SER A 152 -27.58 14.98 23.30
C SER A 152 -26.48 15.84 22.70
N ILE A 153 -26.77 17.11 22.43
CA ILE A 153 -25.77 18.08 21.97
C ILE A 153 -25.73 19.22 22.98
N SER A 154 -24.58 19.37 23.61
CA SER A 154 -24.33 20.39 24.62
C SER A 154 -23.36 21.44 24.15
N CYS A 155 -23.46 22.65 24.65
CA CYS A 155 -22.58 23.79 24.42
C CYS A 155 -21.97 24.26 25.73
N ASP A 156 -20.68 24.60 25.73
CA ASP A 156 -19.96 25.04 26.94
C ASP A 156 -20.16 26.54 27.27
N ALA A 157 -20.70 27.35 26.34
CA ALA A 157 -20.89 28.79 26.49
C ALA A 157 -22.36 29.22 26.40
N TYR A 158 -22.63 30.44 26.92
CA TYR A 158 -23.94 31.10 26.80
C TYR A 158 -24.03 31.88 25.50
N TYR A 159 -25.08 31.66 24.71
CA TYR A 159 -25.34 32.47 23.53
C TYR A 159 -25.79 33.88 23.97
N THR A 160 -25.06 34.89 23.52
CA THR A 160 -25.32 36.31 23.89
C THR A 160 -25.76 37.18 22.72
N GLY A 161 -25.77 36.61 21.48
CA GLY A 161 -26.03 37.35 20.25
C GLY A 161 -24.85 38.17 19.73
N ASN A 162 -23.70 38.15 20.45
CA ASN A 162 -22.43 38.78 20.06
C ASN A 162 -21.30 37.79 19.88
N THR A 163 -21.57 36.53 20.11
CA THR A 163 -20.66 35.38 19.88
C THR A 163 -21.27 34.51 18.80
N PRO A 164 -20.46 33.85 17.96
CA PRO A 164 -20.98 32.91 16.98
C PRO A 164 -21.78 31.80 17.68
N GLY A 165 -22.77 31.25 16.99
CA GLY A 165 -23.64 30.21 17.56
C GLY A 165 -24.21 29.29 16.48
N MET A 166 -24.55 28.05 16.89
CA MET A 166 -25.16 27.03 16.03
C MET A 166 -26.67 27.04 16.22
N ARG A 167 -27.39 27.11 15.11
CA ARG A 167 -28.86 26.94 15.09
C ARG A 167 -29.22 25.51 14.76
N VAL A 168 -30.25 24.98 15.37
CA VAL A 168 -30.82 23.65 15.11
C VAL A 168 -31.87 23.75 14.01
N SER A 169 -31.84 22.94 12.98
CA SER A 169 -32.96 22.78 12.07
C SER A 169 -34.07 22.00 12.75
N VAL A 170 -35.30 22.52 12.68
CA VAL A 170 -36.45 21.92 13.33
C VAL A 170 -37.68 21.96 12.42
N HIS A 171 -38.56 20.95 12.54
CA HIS A 171 -39.85 20.85 11.88
C HIS A 171 -40.95 20.61 12.89
N PRO A 172 -42.26 20.85 12.57
CA PRO A 172 -43.38 20.53 13.45
C PRO A 172 -43.43 19.03 13.72
N VAL A 173 -43.61 18.65 14.99
CA VAL A 173 -43.66 17.25 15.43
C VAL A 173 -44.75 16.47 14.69
N GLU A 174 -44.39 15.36 14.06
CA GLU A 174 -45.32 14.40 13.46
C GLU A 174 -45.75 13.30 14.44
N GLU A 175 -46.74 12.45 14.05
CA GLU A 175 -47.30 11.42 14.93
C GLU A 175 -46.25 10.32 15.22
N GLY A 176 -45.75 10.28 16.46
CA GLY A 176 -44.74 9.29 16.91
C GLY A 176 -43.35 9.86 17.13
N GLU A 177 -43.13 11.13 16.82
CA GLU A 177 -41.84 11.79 17.02
C GLU A 177 -41.69 12.38 18.42
N PHE A 178 -40.43 12.54 18.85
CA PHE A 178 -40.11 13.20 20.12
C PHE A 178 -39.93 14.71 19.91
N SER A 179 -40.68 15.51 20.73
CA SER A 179 -40.50 16.95 20.75
C SER A 179 -39.20 17.32 21.45
N CYS A 180 -38.27 17.97 20.73
CA CYS A 180 -37.03 18.51 21.32
C CYS A 180 -37.14 19.98 21.75
N PHE A 181 -38.18 20.70 21.29
CA PHE A 181 -38.34 22.12 21.51
C PHE A 181 -39.83 22.54 21.45
N GLU A 182 -40.29 23.35 22.38
CA GLU A 182 -41.68 23.84 22.43
C GLU A 182 -41.73 25.37 22.46
N THR A 183 -42.66 25.93 21.68
CA THR A 183 -42.96 27.35 21.64
C THR A 183 -44.45 27.61 21.77
N ASP A 184 -44.84 28.89 21.80
CA ASP A 184 -46.28 29.28 21.76
C ASP A 184 -46.97 28.84 20.44
N ASP A 185 -46.20 28.57 19.39
CA ASP A 185 -46.66 28.12 18.05
C ASP A 185 -46.77 26.59 17.90
N GLY A 186 -46.30 25.81 18.88
CA GLY A 186 -46.36 24.34 18.90
C GLY A 186 -45.09 23.67 19.37
N ALA A 187 -45.06 22.34 19.25
CA ALA A 187 -43.93 21.49 19.52
C ALA A 187 -43.16 21.21 18.22
N PHE A 188 -41.86 21.16 18.31
CA PHE A 188 -40.94 20.93 17.17
C PHE A 188 -39.98 19.77 17.47
N ALA A 189 -39.68 18.97 16.42
CA ALA A 189 -38.64 17.99 16.41
C ALA A 189 -37.39 18.57 15.67
N ALA A 190 -36.20 18.08 15.97
CA ALA A 190 -34.98 18.43 15.21
C ALA A 190 -34.85 17.51 14.00
N ASP A 191 -34.22 18.02 12.93
CA ASP A 191 -33.94 17.23 11.75
C ASP A 191 -32.69 16.34 12.01
N PHE A 192 -32.92 15.03 12.03
CA PHE A 192 -31.91 14.02 12.34
C PHE A 192 -31.63 13.15 11.13
N SER A 193 -30.42 12.57 11.11
CA SER A 193 -30.01 11.48 10.21
C SER A 193 -29.55 10.31 11.06
N ILE A 194 -30.04 9.10 10.78
CA ILE A 194 -29.67 7.88 11.49
C ILE A 194 -29.34 6.82 10.45
N THR A 195 -28.09 6.35 10.47
CA THR A 195 -27.64 5.26 9.61
C THR A 195 -27.57 3.96 10.39
N THR A 196 -28.46 3.02 10.05
CA THR A 196 -28.53 1.68 10.65
C THR A 196 -28.26 0.60 9.63
N ALA A 197 -27.90 -0.61 10.09
CA ALA A 197 -27.67 -1.74 9.20
C ALA A 197 -28.21 -3.06 9.75
N SER A 198 -28.57 -3.95 8.83
CA SER A 198 -28.76 -5.36 9.12
C SER A 198 -27.41 -6.08 9.22
N LEU A 199 -27.38 -7.22 9.91
CA LEU A 199 -26.19 -8.03 10.09
C LEU A 199 -26.35 -9.39 9.40
N ASP A 200 -25.47 -9.70 8.45
CA ASP A 200 -25.32 -11.06 7.93
C ASP A 200 -24.36 -11.87 8.81
N TYR A 201 -24.91 -12.58 9.77
CA TYR A 201 -24.13 -13.44 10.65
C TYR A 201 -23.55 -14.69 9.96
N SER A 202 -23.85 -14.94 8.69
CA SER A 202 -23.32 -16.13 8.00
C SER A 202 -21.80 -16.06 7.89
N LEU A 203 -21.23 -14.91 7.55
CA LEU A 203 -19.78 -14.67 7.53
C LEU A 203 -19.17 -14.68 8.93
N TYR A 204 -19.90 -14.18 9.92
CA TYR A 204 -19.51 -14.14 11.34
C TYR A 204 -19.30 -15.53 11.93
N TYR A 205 -20.25 -16.47 11.71
CA TYR A 205 -20.16 -17.82 12.31
C TYR A 205 -19.20 -18.77 11.60
N LEU A 206 -18.85 -18.49 10.37
CA LEU A 206 -18.11 -19.42 9.54
C LEU A 206 -16.66 -19.67 10.03
N PRO A 207 -15.86 -18.66 10.39
CA PRO A 207 -14.55 -18.87 11.03
C PRO A 207 -14.64 -19.69 12.33
N LEU A 208 -15.71 -19.48 13.13
CA LEU A 208 -15.92 -20.21 14.37
C LEU A 208 -16.24 -21.70 14.11
N ILE A 209 -17.08 -21.99 13.11
CA ILE A 209 -17.41 -23.34 12.69
C ILE A 209 -16.15 -24.07 12.18
N LEU A 210 -15.35 -23.41 11.36
CA LEU A 210 -14.10 -23.97 10.83
C LEU A 210 -13.12 -24.28 11.97
N MET A 211 -12.94 -23.37 12.92
CA MET A 211 -12.11 -23.60 14.10
C MET A 211 -12.64 -24.78 14.94
N ALA A 212 -13.93 -24.86 15.16
CA ALA A 212 -14.53 -25.95 15.92
C ALA A 212 -14.29 -27.32 15.24
N ILE A 213 -14.47 -27.41 13.92
CA ILE A 213 -14.21 -28.62 13.16
C ILE A 213 -12.71 -29.00 13.23
N ALA A 214 -11.81 -28.03 12.99
CA ALA A 214 -10.37 -28.25 13.07
C ALA A 214 -9.94 -28.70 14.46
N TRP A 215 -10.48 -28.09 15.52
CA TRP A 215 -10.23 -28.47 16.91
C TRP A 215 -10.73 -29.88 17.22
N ILE A 216 -11.95 -30.25 16.80
CA ILE A 216 -12.47 -31.60 17.00
C ILE A 216 -11.54 -32.65 16.36
N VAL A 217 -11.11 -32.42 15.13
CA VAL A 217 -10.20 -33.33 14.41
C VAL A 217 -8.83 -33.40 15.08
N ALA A 218 -8.32 -32.23 15.53
CA ALA A 218 -7.06 -32.14 16.27
C ALA A 218 -7.13 -32.92 17.60
N MET A 219 -8.22 -32.77 18.36
CA MET A 219 -8.44 -33.51 19.59
C MET A 219 -8.52 -35.03 19.33
N PHE A 220 -9.22 -35.42 18.25
CA PHE A 220 -9.25 -36.82 17.84
C PHE A 220 -7.83 -37.36 17.52
N SER A 221 -7.01 -36.58 16.85
CA SER A 221 -5.61 -36.92 16.54
C SER A 221 -4.72 -37.02 17.78
N LEU A 222 -4.84 -36.08 18.71
CA LEU A 222 -4.01 -36.02 19.92
C LEU A 222 -4.42 -37.06 20.99
N LEU A 223 -5.72 -37.19 21.24
CA LEU A 223 -6.25 -37.99 22.34
C LEU A 223 -6.64 -39.40 21.93
N GLY A 224 -6.86 -39.66 20.63
CA GLY A 224 -7.27 -40.96 20.13
C GLY A 224 -6.09 -41.88 19.78
N ASP A 225 -6.02 -43.02 20.42
CA ASP A 225 -5.17 -44.13 19.99
C ASP A 225 -6.03 -45.14 19.22
N ILE A 226 -5.88 -45.12 17.88
CA ILE A 226 -6.68 -45.95 16.97
C ILE A 226 -6.03 -47.33 16.83
N ILE A 227 -6.72 -48.37 17.29
CA ILE A 227 -6.33 -49.78 17.12
C ILE A 227 -7.20 -50.36 16.00
N TRP A 228 -6.59 -50.66 14.87
CA TRP A 228 -7.29 -51.23 13.71
C TRP A 228 -7.53 -52.71 13.90
N CYS A 229 -8.79 -53.13 13.80
CA CYS A 229 -9.21 -54.52 13.82
C CYS A 229 -9.43 -55.04 12.38
N GLY A 230 -8.53 -55.86 11.88
CA GLY A 230 -8.65 -56.41 10.51
C GLY A 230 -7.73 -55.79 9.46
N ARG A 231 -8.15 -55.79 8.16
CA ARG A 231 -7.37 -55.22 7.07
C ARG A 231 -7.28 -53.73 7.26
N ARG A 232 -6.05 -53.24 7.47
CA ARG A 232 -5.78 -51.78 7.55
C ARG A 232 -6.21 -51.11 6.22
N PRO A 233 -6.99 -50.04 6.22
CA PRO A 233 -7.07 -49.16 5.05
C PRO A 233 -5.63 -48.86 4.61
N SER A 234 -5.41 -48.75 3.30
CA SER A 234 -4.05 -48.58 2.84
C SER A 234 -3.50 -47.33 3.54
N LEU A 235 -2.33 -47.46 4.17
CA LEU A 235 -1.65 -46.35 4.86
C LEU A 235 -1.50 -45.12 3.93
N ILE A 236 -1.41 -45.36 2.64
CA ILE A 236 -1.39 -44.36 1.59
C ILE A 236 -2.66 -43.53 1.60
N VAL A 237 -3.85 -44.14 1.63
CA VAL A 237 -5.15 -43.45 1.66
C VAL A 237 -5.25 -42.54 2.90
N MET A 238 -4.81 -43.05 4.06
CA MET A 238 -4.82 -42.29 5.31
C MET A 238 -3.87 -41.06 5.24
N ILE A 239 -2.67 -41.23 4.66
CA ILE A 239 -1.72 -40.11 4.51
C ILE A 239 -2.22 -39.08 3.49
N LEU A 240 -2.80 -39.53 2.37
CA LEU A 240 -3.39 -38.64 1.37
C LEU A 240 -4.57 -37.87 1.96
N PHE A 241 -5.49 -38.57 2.64
CA PHE A 241 -6.62 -37.91 3.30
C PHE A 241 -6.17 -36.88 4.36
N ASN A 242 -5.20 -37.28 5.23
CA ASN A 242 -4.63 -36.36 6.22
C ASN A 242 -3.93 -35.18 5.57
N GLY A 243 -3.19 -35.38 4.47
CA GLY A 243 -2.54 -34.32 3.70
C GLY A 243 -3.53 -33.29 3.12
N VAL A 244 -4.63 -33.78 2.52
CA VAL A 244 -5.69 -32.92 1.98
C VAL A 244 -6.37 -32.11 3.09
N LEU A 245 -6.69 -32.78 4.20
CA LEU A 245 -7.35 -32.15 5.34
C LEU A 245 -6.45 -31.06 5.99
N CYS A 246 -5.15 -31.37 6.14
CA CYS A 246 -4.17 -30.40 6.63
C CYS A 246 -3.99 -29.23 5.65
N ALA A 247 -3.97 -29.49 4.34
CA ALA A 247 -3.89 -28.45 3.31
C ALA A 247 -5.10 -27.52 3.37
N PHE A 248 -6.30 -28.06 3.54
CA PHE A 248 -7.52 -27.26 3.66
C PHE A 248 -7.49 -26.34 4.88
N PHE A 249 -7.19 -26.86 6.08
CA PHE A 249 -7.14 -26.00 7.27
C PHE A 249 -5.94 -25.04 7.29
N ALA A 250 -4.82 -25.40 6.65
CA ALA A 250 -3.70 -24.48 6.46
C ALA A 250 -4.06 -23.34 5.49
N LEU A 251 -4.82 -23.65 4.43
CA LEU A 251 -5.37 -22.64 3.53
C LEU A 251 -6.31 -21.69 4.29
N CYS A 252 -7.24 -22.23 5.11
CA CYS A 252 -8.10 -21.38 5.93
C CYS A 252 -7.29 -20.46 6.86
N ALA A 253 -6.21 -20.95 7.48
CA ALA A 253 -5.37 -20.17 8.38
C ALA A 253 -4.64 -19.02 7.65
N VAL A 254 -4.20 -19.26 6.43
CA VAL A 254 -3.47 -18.30 5.60
C VAL A 254 -4.40 -17.25 5.01
N GLU A 255 -5.50 -17.69 4.40
CA GLU A 255 -6.41 -16.77 3.69
C GLU A 255 -7.27 -15.94 4.63
N ASN A 256 -7.44 -16.33 5.89
CA ASN A 256 -8.07 -15.48 6.90
C ASN A 256 -7.21 -14.24 7.26
N LEU A 257 -5.90 -14.26 6.98
CA LEU A 257 -4.99 -13.12 7.09
C LEU A 257 -4.91 -12.30 5.79
N ASN A 258 -5.33 -12.88 4.68
CA ASN A 258 -5.23 -12.28 3.36
C ASN A 258 -6.52 -11.56 2.95
N ASN A 259 -7.65 -12.05 3.42
CA ASN A 259 -8.99 -11.56 3.11
C ASN A 259 -9.85 -11.51 4.38
N SER A 260 -10.64 -10.47 4.57
CA SER A 260 -11.57 -10.30 5.69
C SER A 260 -12.60 -11.45 5.81
N GLY A 261 -12.98 -12.07 4.70
CA GLY A 261 -13.87 -13.26 4.65
C GLY A 261 -13.15 -14.60 4.40
N GLY A 262 -11.82 -14.60 4.41
CA GLY A 262 -11.01 -15.80 4.20
C GLY A 262 -11.27 -16.47 2.85
N ILE A 263 -11.31 -17.81 2.82
CA ILE A 263 -11.46 -18.59 1.58
C ILE A 263 -12.82 -18.40 0.87
N PHE A 264 -13.79 -17.77 1.51
CA PHE A 264 -15.16 -17.64 0.98
C PHE A 264 -15.29 -16.49 -0.03
N TYR A 265 -14.33 -15.57 -0.05
CA TYR A 265 -14.21 -14.55 -1.10
C TYR A 265 -13.46 -15.03 -2.36
N MET A 266 -12.91 -16.25 -2.31
CA MET A 266 -12.17 -16.81 -3.42
C MET A 266 -13.09 -17.65 -4.32
N ASP A 267 -12.87 -17.59 -5.63
CA ASP A 267 -13.51 -18.48 -6.58
C ASP A 267 -13.10 -19.95 -6.37
N PRO A 268 -13.99 -20.91 -6.74
CA PRO A 268 -13.72 -22.34 -6.55
C PRO A 268 -12.45 -22.85 -7.25
N ALA A 269 -12.09 -22.29 -8.40
CA ALA A 269 -10.91 -22.74 -9.15
C ALA A 269 -9.60 -22.35 -8.43
N PRO A 270 -9.37 -21.08 -8.02
CA PRO A 270 -8.25 -20.70 -7.15
C PRO A 270 -8.16 -21.49 -5.84
N ILE A 271 -9.29 -21.79 -5.17
CA ILE A 271 -9.29 -22.63 -3.96
C ILE A 271 -8.68 -24.00 -4.27
N LEU A 272 -9.13 -24.66 -5.36
CA LEU A 272 -8.60 -25.96 -5.76
C LEU A 272 -7.09 -25.89 -6.11
N VAL A 273 -6.68 -24.86 -6.83
CA VAL A 273 -5.27 -24.64 -7.20
C VAL A 273 -4.41 -24.43 -5.95
N ASN A 274 -4.89 -23.66 -4.96
CA ASN A 274 -4.22 -23.52 -3.67
C ASN A 274 -4.07 -24.87 -2.96
N LEU A 275 -5.14 -25.65 -2.83
CA LEU A 275 -5.07 -26.98 -2.19
C LEU A 275 -4.02 -27.89 -2.86
N ILE A 276 -3.96 -27.89 -4.19
CA ILE A 276 -2.95 -28.64 -4.94
C ILE A 276 -1.54 -28.07 -4.66
N THR A 277 -1.39 -26.75 -4.64
CA THR A 277 -0.12 -26.05 -4.34
C THR A 277 0.40 -26.41 -2.95
N TYR A 278 -0.45 -26.39 -1.92
CA TYR A 278 -0.07 -26.81 -0.57
C TYR A 278 0.39 -28.26 -0.52
N ILE A 279 -0.34 -29.16 -1.20
CA ILE A 279 0.05 -30.58 -1.31
C ILE A 279 1.40 -30.71 -2.04
N CYS A 280 1.63 -29.95 -3.11
CA CYS A 280 2.91 -29.93 -3.81
C CYS A 280 4.05 -29.45 -2.90
N LEU A 281 3.86 -28.39 -2.12
CA LEU A 281 4.84 -27.90 -1.15
C LEU A 281 5.14 -28.96 -0.06
N TYR A 282 4.11 -29.65 0.45
CA TYR A 282 4.31 -30.77 1.37
C TYR A 282 5.13 -31.89 0.74
N LEU A 283 4.87 -32.25 -0.51
CA LEU A 283 5.60 -33.29 -1.24
C LEU A 283 7.04 -32.89 -1.56
N LEU A 284 7.29 -31.61 -1.88
CA LEU A 284 8.65 -31.08 -2.09
C LEU A 284 9.51 -31.28 -0.84
N LEU A 285 9.00 -30.94 0.34
CA LEU A 285 9.74 -31.14 1.59
C LEU A 285 9.74 -32.60 2.06
N TYR A 286 8.72 -33.38 1.72
CA TYR A 286 8.68 -34.82 1.98
C TYR A 286 9.76 -35.58 1.20
N ALA A 287 10.10 -35.13 -0.01
CA ALA A 287 11.10 -35.80 -0.83
C ALA A 287 12.48 -35.95 -0.15
N PRO A 288 13.10 -34.93 0.43
CA PRO A 288 14.34 -35.06 1.19
C PRO A 288 14.15 -35.67 2.59
N THR A 289 13.10 -35.29 3.32
CA THR A 289 12.92 -35.63 4.74
C THR A 289 12.37 -37.05 4.97
N GLY A 290 11.54 -37.56 4.05
CA GLY A 290 10.81 -38.79 4.18
C GLY A 290 9.75 -38.83 5.32
N SER A 291 9.49 -37.70 5.95
CA SER A 291 8.54 -37.58 7.05
C SER A 291 7.32 -36.73 6.66
N PRO A 292 6.14 -37.29 6.40
CA PRO A 292 4.94 -36.52 6.08
C PRO A 292 4.57 -35.54 7.20
N PHE A 293 4.68 -35.97 8.45
CA PHE A 293 4.40 -35.14 9.62
C PHE A 293 5.26 -33.88 9.65
N PHE A 294 6.59 -34.05 9.54
CA PHE A 294 7.50 -32.89 9.52
C PHE A 294 7.22 -31.94 8.35
N SER A 295 6.98 -32.51 7.17
CA SER A 295 6.72 -31.71 5.96
C SER A 295 5.45 -30.87 6.08
N ILE A 296 4.35 -31.46 6.57
CA ILE A 296 3.09 -30.75 6.78
C ILE A 296 3.28 -29.65 7.83
N CYS A 297 3.82 -29.96 8.99
CA CYS A 297 3.99 -28.98 10.07
C CYS A 297 4.89 -27.81 9.64
N PHE A 298 6.07 -28.12 9.07
CA PHE A 298 7.03 -27.08 8.68
C PHE A 298 6.48 -26.16 7.60
N VAL A 299 5.89 -26.71 6.55
CA VAL A 299 5.35 -25.91 5.45
C VAL A 299 4.16 -25.08 5.94
N SER A 300 3.22 -25.67 6.71
CA SER A 300 2.06 -24.91 7.21
C SER A 300 2.48 -23.75 8.12
N VAL A 301 3.44 -23.96 9.02
CA VAL A 301 3.98 -22.87 9.85
C VAL A 301 4.68 -21.81 8.99
N LEU A 302 5.49 -22.21 8.01
CA LEU A 302 6.19 -21.28 7.12
C LEU A 302 5.21 -20.43 6.33
N LEU A 303 4.14 -21.03 5.77
CA LEU A 303 3.13 -20.30 5.01
C LEU A 303 2.31 -19.34 5.90
N THR A 304 1.96 -19.76 7.11
CA THR A 304 1.28 -18.87 8.07
C THR A 304 2.18 -17.69 8.45
N VAL A 305 3.47 -17.92 8.69
CA VAL A 305 4.42 -16.81 8.96
C VAL A 305 4.52 -15.87 7.75
N GLY A 306 4.60 -16.42 6.53
CA GLY A 306 4.59 -15.61 5.30
C GLY A 306 3.30 -14.79 5.16
N SER A 307 2.15 -15.38 5.50
CA SER A 307 0.87 -14.70 5.47
C SER A 307 0.74 -13.61 6.54
N VAL A 308 1.34 -13.78 7.72
CA VAL A 308 1.45 -12.71 8.74
C VAL A 308 2.26 -11.54 8.19
N VAL A 309 3.36 -11.80 7.52
CA VAL A 309 4.13 -10.74 6.85
C VAL A 309 3.29 -10.05 5.78
N ASN A 310 2.58 -10.83 4.95
CA ASN A 310 1.68 -10.30 3.92
C ASN A 310 0.57 -9.43 4.52
N TYR A 311 -0.04 -9.85 5.63
CA TYR A 311 -1.07 -9.10 6.35
C TYR A 311 -0.60 -7.69 6.73
N PHE A 312 0.56 -7.58 7.38
CA PHE A 312 1.12 -6.28 7.73
C PHE A 312 1.59 -5.50 6.51
N THR A 313 2.11 -6.15 5.47
CA THR A 313 2.53 -5.48 4.24
C THR A 313 1.32 -4.88 3.52
N LEU A 314 0.21 -5.59 3.42
CA LEU A 314 -1.04 -5.06 2.86
C LEU A 314 -1.55 -3.87 3.67
N ARG A 315 -1.52 -3.95 5.01
CA ARG A 315 -1.98 -2.87 5.89
C ARG A 315 -1.12 -1.61 5.81
N PHE A 316 0.20 -1.74 5.66
CA PHE A 316 1.12 -0.59 5.69
C PHE A 316 1.56 -0.10 4.32
N ARG A 317 1.52 -0.94 3.30
CA ARG A 317 1.96 -0.62 1.93
C ARG A 317 0.83 -0.64 0.90
N GLY A 318 -0.34 -1.20 1.23
CA GLY A 318 -1.45 -1.38 0.31
C GLY A 318 -1.25 -2.47 -0.75
N THR A 319 -0.06 -3.09 -0.83
CA THR A 319 0.26 -4.12 -1.83
C THR A 319 0.73 -5.42 -1.19
N PRO A 320 0.45 -6.60 -1.80
CA PRO A 320 0.85 -7.89 -1.23
C PRO A 320 2.36 -8.13 -1.33
N VAL A 321 2.85 -9.07 -0.52
CA VAL A 321 4.25 -9.53 -0.58
C VAL A 321 4.51 -10.26 -1.90
N MET A 322 5.48 -9.75 -2.65
CA MET A 322 5.97 -10.32 -3.90
C MET A 322 7.22 -11.19 -3.67
N PRO A 323 7.52 -12.18 -4.53
CA PRO A 323 8.75 -12.97 -4.40
C PRO A 323 10.03 -12.16 -4.35
N THR A 324 10.07 -11.01 -5.02
CA THR A 324 11.18 -10.07 -5.02
C THR A 324 11.40 -9.39 -3.66
N ASP A 325 10.36 -9.25 -2.82
CA ASP A 325 10.47 -8.67 -1.48
C ASP A 325 11.34 -9.51 -0.52
N LEU A 326 11.56 -10.79 -0.84
CA LEU A 326 12.51 -11.62 -0.09
C LEU A 326 13.93 -11.01 -0.06
N PHE A 327 14.29 -10.22 -1.08
CA PHE A 327 15.57 -9.51 -1.14
C PHE A 327 15.56 -8.21 -0.36
N ALA A 328 14.37 -7.63 -0.10
CA ALA A 328 14.18 -6.42 0.70
C ALA A 328 13.92 -6.70 2.19
N ALA A 329 13.99 -7.95 2.65
CA ALA A 329 13.68 -8.34 4.03
C ALA A 329 14.51 -7.58 5.09
N THR A 330 15.74 -7.19 4.77
CA THR A 330 16.60 -6.41 5.68
C THR A 330 16.08 -4.97 5.81
N THR A 331 15.63 -4.37 4.69
CA THR A 331 15.02 -3.03 4.68
C THR A 331 13.74 -3.03 5.50
N ALA A 332 12.86 -3.99 5.28
CA ALA A 332 11.63 -4.15 6.05
C ALA A 332 11.90 -4.29 7.56
N ALA A 333 12.94 -5.05 7.95
CA ALA A 333 13.34 -5.19 9.35
C ALA A 333 13.86 -3.86 9.96
N ASN A 334 14.52 -3.02 9.18
CA ASN A 334 15.06 -1.72 9.63
C ASN A 334 13.96 -0.68 9.88
N VAL A 335 12.90 -0.69 9.06
CA VAL A 335 11.78 0.27 9.16
C VAL A 335 10.62 -0.23 10.03
N MET A 336 10.59 -1.52 10.39
CA MET A 336 9.50 -2.13 11.16
C MET A 336 9.22 -1.45 12.50
N GLY A 337 10.23 -0.80 13.10
CA GLY A 337 10.08 -0.05 14.36
C GLY A 337 9.31 1.27 14.23
N GLN A 338 9.00 1.70 13.01
CA GLN A 338 8.23 2.92 12.71
C GLN A 338 6.71 2.65 12.60
N TYR A 339 6.29 1.38 12.67
CA TYR A 339 4.90 0.98 12.55
C TYR A 339 4.40 0.35 13.84
N GLU A 340 3.17 0.66 14.23
CA GLU A 340 2.49 0.02 15.35
C GLU A 340 2.07 -1.41 15.00
N ILE A 341 2.86 -2.38 15.44
CA ILE A 341 2.56 -3.82 15.30
C ILE A 341 1.93 -4.30 16.61
N GLY A 342 0.62 -4.23 16.69
CA GLY A 342 -0.17 -4.67 17.84
C GLY A 342 -0.65 -6.12 17.74
N PRO A 343 -1.11 -6.70 18.87
CA PRO A 343 -1.80 -7.97 18.86
C PRO A 343 -3.19 -7.82 18.21
N ASP A 344 -3.51 -8.72 17.29
CA ASP A 344 -4.72 -8.74 16.50
C ASP A 344 -5.45 -10.10 16.67
N PRO A 345 -6.80 -10.11 16.83
CA PRO A 345 -7.58 -11.35 16.95
C PRO A 345 -7.39 -12.31 15.78
N VAL A 346 -7.26 -11.78 14.56
CA VAL A 346 -7.08 -12.58 13.34
C VAL A 346 -5.76 -13.34 13.35
N LEU A 347 -4.68 -12.70 13.86
CA LEU A 347 -3.37 -13.35 14.04
C LEU A 347 -3.45 -14.52 15.02
N LEU A 348 -4.14 -14.32 16.15
CA LEU A 348 -4.31 -15.40 17.15
C LEU A 348 -5.13 -16.55 16.61
N TRP A 349 -6.20 -16.25 15.86
CA TRP A 349 -7.05 -17.26 15.24
C TRP A 349 -6.27 -18.10 14.21
N SER A 350 -5.54 -17.44 13.30
CA SER A 350 -4.73 -18.12 12.28
C SER A 350 -3.60 -18.96 12.89
N GLY A 351 -2.97 -18.46 13.95
CA GLY A 351 -1.99 -19.20 14.74
C GLY A 351 -2.59 -20.45 15.41
N ALA A 352 -3.74 -20.33 16.04
CA ALA A 352 -4.47 -21.45 16.66
C ALA A 352 -4.89 -22.51 15.62
N MET A 353 -5.37 -22.07 14.45
CA MET A 353 -5.70 -22.95 13.32
C MET A 353 -4.47 -23.72 12.83
N THR A 354 -3.33 -23.05 12.67
CA THR A 354 -2.06 -23.68 12.29
C THR A 354 -1.60 -24.73 13.31
N LEU A 355 -1.79 -24.47 14.60
CA LEU A 355 -1.52 -25.46 15.64
C LEU A 355 -2.48 -26.66 15.55
N CYS A 356 -3.74 -26.45 15.20
CA CYS A 356 -4.67 -27.53 14.89
C CYS A 356 -4.17 -28.38 13.71
N VAL A 357 -3.67 -27.75 12.64
CA VAL A 357 -3.05 -28.46 11.49
C VAL A 357 -1.89 -29.34 11.95
N CYS A 358 -0.98 -28.83 12.78
CA CYS A 358 0.13 -29.61 13.34
C CYS A 358 -0.37 -30.78 14.20
N ALA A 359 -1.42 -30.55 14.97
CA ALA A 359 -2.04 -31.62 15.77
C ALA A 359 -2.70 -32.68 14.88
N ILE A 360 -3.39 -32.30 13.82
CA ILE A 360 -4.00 -33.21 12.83
C ILE A 360 -2.90 -34.01 12.12
N ALA A 361 -1.82 -33.37 11.70
CA ALA A 361 -0.68 -34.05 11.08
C ALA A 361 -0.03 -35.11 11.98
N TYR A 362 -0.19 -35.03 13.30
CA TYR A 362 0.33 -36.00 14.23
C TYR A 362 -0.25 -37.41 13.99
N MET A 363 -1.42 -37.56 13.38
CA MET A 363 -1.98 -38.86 12.97
C MET A 363 -1.05 -39.70 12.09
N VAL A 364 -0.19 -39.02 11.30
CA VAL A 364 0.79 -39.64 10.40
C VAL A 364 2.22 -39.65 10.94
N ALA A 365 2.44 -39.17 12.17
CA ALA A 365 3.75 -39.12 12.80
C ALA A 365 4.36 -40.50 12.96
N GLY A 366 5.63 -40.66 12.61
CA GLY A 366 6.39 -41.91 12.73
C GLY A 366 5.92 -43.04 11.80
N ARG A 367 5.06 -42.78 10.83
CA ARG A 367 4.52 -43.80 9.92
C ARG A 367 5.12 -43.67 8.52
N PRO A 368 6.01 -44.57 8.07
CA PRO A 368 6.50 -44.57 6.70
C PRO A 368 5.36 -45.00 5.75
N ILE A 369 5.28 -44.34 4.58
CA ILE A 369 4.27 -44.63 3.54
C ILE A 369 4.33 -46.12 3.11
N THR A 370 5.52 -46.64 3.00
CA THR A 370 5.75 -48.07 2.71
C THR A 370 7.04 -48.55 3.35
N ARG A 371 7.06 -49.85 3.72
CA ARG A 371 8.28 -50.51 4.25
C ARG A 371 9.26 -50.93 3.14
N LYS A 372 8.82 -50.96 1.87
CA LYS A 372 9.71 -51.33 0.72
C LYS A 372 10.52 -50.06 0.32
N ALA A 373 11.81 -50.05 0.63
CA ALA A 373 12.69 -48.90 0.43
C ALA A 373 12.65 -48.37 -1.03
N PHE A 374 12.67 -49.31 -2.02
CA PHE A 374 12.63 -48.91 -3.43
C PHE A 374 11.29 -48.21 -3.81
N LEU A 375 10.17 -48.74 -3.36
CA LEU A 375 8.85 -48.16 -3.62
C LEU A 375 8.73 -46.79 -2.89
N HIS A 376 9.28 -46.69 -1.68
CA HIS A 376 9.32 -45.42 -0.93
C HIS A 376 10.16 -44.36 -1.66
N ALA A 377 11.33 -44.70 -2.15
CA ALA A 377 12.16 -43.78 -2.96
C ALA A 377 11.46 -43.40 -4.27
N GLY A 378 10.84 -44.33 -4.98
CA GLY A 378 10.09 -44.07 -6.18
C GLY A 378 8.92 -43.10 -5.98
N MET A 379 8.16 -43.26 -4.90
CA MET A 379 7.06 -42.35 -4.54
C MET A 379 7.56 -40.94 -4.19
N ARG A 380 8.69 -40.84 -3.48
CA ARG A 380 9.32 -39.53 -3.17
C ARG A 380 9.77 -38.79 -4.44
N LEU A 381 10.41 -39.52 -5.37
CA LEU A 381 10.84 -38.94 -6.66
C LEU A 381 9.65 -38.57 -7.55
N ALA A 382 8.61 -39.41 -7.60
CA ALA A 382 7.38 -39.10 -8.34
C ALA A 382 6.65 -37.88 -7.77
N GLY A 383 6.56 -37.78 -6.41
CA GLY A 383 5.99 -36.62 -5.73
C GLY A 383 6.79 -35.35 -5.99
N LEU A 384 8.13 -35.44 -5.91
CA LEU A 384 9.02 -34.32 -6.25
C LEU A 384 8.83 -33.85 -7.70
N GLY A 385 8.89 -34.79 -8.66
CA GLY A 385 8.76 -34.47 -10.08
C GLY A 385 7.39 -33.90 -10.45
N GLY A 386 6.31 -34.49 -9.89
CA GLY A 386 4.95 -33.98 -10.11
C GLY A 386 4.74 -32.59 -9.49
N SER A 387 5.27 -32.35 -8.28
CA SER A 387 5.18 -31.03 -7.64
C SER A 387 5.95 -29.95 -8.41
N LEU A 388 7.18 -30.25 -8.84
CA LEU A 388 7.96 -29.33 -9.64
C LEU A 388 7.27 -29.02 -10.98
N ALA A 389 6.74 -30.06 -11.65
CA ALA A 389 6.03 -29.86 -12.92
C ALA A 389 4.79 -28.97 -12.73
N PHE A 390 3.98 -29.19 -11.69
CA PHE A 390 2.81 -28.39 -11.40
C PHE A 390 3.18 -26.91 -11.08
N LEU A 391 4.18 -26.69 -10.23
CA LEU A 391 4.63 -25.35 -9.88
C LEU A 391 5.25 -24.62 -11.09
N MET A 392 5.93 -25.35 -11.98
CA MET A 392 6.42 -24.78 -13.24
C MET A 392 5.26 -24.39 -14.17
N ILE A 393 4.19 -25.19 -14.26
CA ILE A 393 2.98 -24.85 -15.04
C ILE A 393 2.33 -23.60 -14.45
N LEU A 394 2.14 -23.54 -13.14
CA LEU A 394 1.58 -22.38 -12.44
C LEU A 394 2.42 -21.10 -12.62
N ASN A 395 3.71 -21.25 -12.88
CA ASN A 395 4.63 -20.14 -13.14
C ASN A 395 4.67 -19.70 -14.63
N THR A 396 3.69 -20.11 -15.44
CA THR A 396 3.54 -19.70 -16.84
C THR A 396 2.17 -19.07 -17.07
N THR A 397 2.11 -18.05 -17.93
CA THR A 397 0.83 -17.39 -18.28
C THR A 397 -0.19 -18.38 -18.83
N GLY A 398 0.22 -19.26 -19.75
CA GLY A 398 -0.66 -20.30 -20.30
C GLY A 398 -1.15 -21.30 -19.25
N GLY A 399 -0.32 -21.62 -18.25
CA GLY A 399 -0.69 -22.46 -17.12
C GLY A 399 -1.71 -21.79 -16.21
N CYS A 400 -1.53 -20.50 -15.90
CA CYS A 400 -2.47 -19.72 -15.10
C CYS A 400 -3.85 -19.66 -15.81
N ILE A 401 -3.87 -19.34 -17.11
CA ILE A 401 -5.10 -19.34 -17.91
C ILE A 401 -5.79 -20.72 -17.87
N ALA A 402 -5.03 -21.80 -18.10
CA ALA A 402 -5.57 -23.17 -18.10
C ALA A 402 -6.11 -23.59 -16.72
N LEU A 403 -5.57 -23.06 -15.64
CA LEU A 403 -5.98 -23.31 -14.26
C LEU A 403 -7.03 -22.33 -13.75
N GLN A 404 -7.47 -21.38 -14.57
CA GLN A 404 -8.42 -20.31 -14.22
C GLN A 404 -7.92 -19.47 -13.03
N VAL A 405 -6.62 -19.18 -13.01
CA VAL A 405 -5.98 -18.28 -12.05
C VAL A 405 -5.86 -16.93 -12.73
N PRO A 406 -6.62 -15.91 -12.33
CA PRO A 406 -6.50 -14.56 -12.88
C PRO A 406 -5.07 -14.01 -12.68
N THR A 407 -4.47 -13.51 -13.75
CA THR A 407 -3.20 -12.80 -13.65
C THR A 407 -3.48 -11.33 -13.92
N ASN A 408 -3.45 -10.52 -12.89
CA ASN A 408 -3.63 -9.08 -13.01
C ASN A 408 -2.37 -8.39 -12.50
N ALA A 409 -1.51 -7.97 -13.43
CA ALA A 409 -0.29 -7.25 -13.08
C ALA A 409 -0.56 -5.79 -12.68
N TRP A 410 -1.73 -5.27 -13.07
CA TRP A 410 -2.16 -3.90 -12.83
C TRP A 410 -2.68 -3.69 -11.41
N ASP A 411 -3.36 -4.69 -10.87
CA ASP A 411 -3.88 -4.70 -9.51
C ASP A 411 -3.44 -5.98 -8.80
N PRO A 412 -2.23 -5.98 -8.23
CA PRO A 412 -1.71 -7.13 -7.49
C PRO A 412 -2.51 -7.43 -6.22
N THR A 413 -3.21 -6.45 -5.66
CA THR A 413 -4.00 -6.62 -4.44
C THR A 413 -5.27 -7.42 -4.73
N SER A 414 -6.07 -7.04 -5.73
CA SER A 414 -7.19 -7.85 -6.20
C SER A 414 -6.76 -9.24 -6.65
N ALA A 415 -5.65 -9.36 -7.40
CA ALA A 415 -5.13 -10.66 -7.83
C ALA A 415 -4.74 -11.55 -6.63
N ASN A 416 -4.13 -10.97 -5.59
CA ASN A 416 -3.80 -11.67 -4.36
C ASN A 416 -5.05 -12.13 -3.60
N GLN A 417 -6.09 -11.30 -3.53
CA GLN A 417 -7.37 -11.65 -2.89
C GLN A 417 -8.10 -12.77 -3.63
N GLN A 418 -8.16 -12.71 -4.96
CA GLN A 418 -8.84 -13.71 -5.79
C GLN A 418 -8.07 -15.03 -5.87
N ASN A 419 -6.74 -14.98 -6.00
CA ASN A 419 -5.89 -16.17 -6.17
C ASN A 419 -5.50 -16.81 -4.84
N GLY A 420 -5.56 -16.09 -3.72
CA GLY A 420 -4.96 -16.45 -2.45
C GLY A 420 -3.45 -16.23 -2.41
N PHE A 421 -2.93 -15.91 -1.23
CA PHE A 421 -1.54 -15.50 -1.01
C PHE A 421 -0.50 -16.45 -1.63
N VAL A 422 -0.65 -17.78 -1.41
CA VAL A 422 0.38 -18.75 -1.82
C VAL A 422 0.42 -18.91 -3.33
N VAL A 423 -0.73 -18.97 -4.01
CA VAL A 423 -0.80 -19.08 -5.47
C VAL A 423 -0.30 -17.79 -6.09
N HIS A 424 -0.74 -16.63 -5.61
CA HIS A 424 -0.26 -15.32 -6.06
C HIS A 424 1.26 -15.20 -5.95
N PHE A 425 1.83 -15.57 -4.79
CA PHE A 425 3.27 -15.57 -4.58
C PHE A 425 4.02 -16.50 -5.54
N VAL A 426 3.52 -17.74 -5.76
CA VAL A 426 4.17 -18.71 -6.64
C VAL A 426 4.09 -18.29 -8.11
N GLU A 427 2.95 -17.79 -8.57
CA GLU A 427 2.78 -17.39 -9.96
C GLU A 427 3.67 -16.19 -10.33
N ASN A 428 3.91 -15.29 -9.37
CA ASN A 428 4.77 -14.12 -9.53
C ASN A 428 6.28 -14.44 -9.37
N ALA A 429 6.67 -15.68 -9.02
CA ALA A 429 8.09 -16.04 -8.93
C ALA A 429 8.85 -15.91 -10.26
N ARG A 430 8.14 -15.85 -11.39
CA ARG A 430 8.73 -15.53 -12.70
C ARG A 430 9.35 -14.13 -12.76
N SER A 431 8.80 -13.15 -12.04
CA SER A 431 9.31 -11.78 -12.00
C SER A 431 10.72 -11.65 -11.40
N MET A 432 11.18 -12.69 -10.69
CA MET A 432 12.56 -12.77 -10.19
C MET A 432 13.61 -12.96 -11.30
N PHE A 433 13.20 -13.27 -12.51
CA PHE A 433 14.10 -13.59 -13.63
C PHE A 433 13.82 -12.70 -14.83
N LEU A 434 14.88 -12.12 -15.38
CA LEU A 434 14.80 -11.33 -16.62
C LEU A 434 14.32 -12.21 -17.77
N SER A 435 13.20 -11.83 -18.37
CA SER A 435 12.67 -12.49 -19.56
C SER A 435 13.25 -11.87 -20.82
N LYS A 436 13.75 -12.72 -21.73
CA LYS A 436 14.24 -12.26 -23.03
C LYS A 436 13.05 -11.86 -23.91
N PRO A 437 12.97 -10.60 -24.41
CA PRO A 437 11.87 -10.17 -25.24
C PRO A 437 11.87 -10.82 -26.62
N ASP A 438 10.70 -10.88 -27.23
CA ASP A 438 10.54 -11.38 -28.59
C ASP A 438 11.33 -10.51 -29.58
N GLY A 439 11.93 -11.12 -30.59
CA GLY A 439 12.74 -10.42 -31.58
C GLY A 439 14.17 -10.01 -31.12
N TYR A 440 14.51 -10.18 -29.85
CA TYR A 440 15.87 -9.85 -29.38
C TYR A 440 16.94 -10.74 -30.04
N SER A 441 17.92 -10.09 -30.66
CA SER A 441 19.15 -10.70 -31.15
C SER A 441 20.30 -9.70 -31.12
N SER A 442 21.56 -10.18 -31.12
CA SER A 442 22.70 -9.26 -31.17
C SER A 442 22.70 -8.41 -32.45
N ALA A 443 22.23 -8.99 -33.58
CA ALA A 443 22.09 -8.23 -34.83
C ALA A 443 21.04 -7.11 -34.73
N ARG A 444 19.92 -7.33 -34.01
CA ARG A 444 18.92 -6.28 -33.77
C ARG A 444 19.49 -5.16 -32.92
N ILE A 445 20.23 -5.49 -31.85
CA ILE A 445 20.90 -4.50 -31.02
C ILE A 445 21.92 -3.68 -31.80
N GLU A 446 22.74 -4.33 -32.66
CA GLU A 446 23.70 -3.64 -33.53
C GLU A 446 22.99 -2.73 -34.54
N GLU A 447 21.88 -3.17 -35.12
CA GLU A 447 21.04 -2.37 -36.01
C GLU A 447 20.50 -1.12 -35.31
N ILE A 448 19.91 -1.25 -34.09
CA ILE A 448 19.40 -0.13 -33.34
C ILE A 448 20.55 0.82 -32.95
N SER A 449 21.60 0.28 -32.35
CA SER A 449 22.74 1.07 -31.88
C SER A 449 23.38 1.89 -32.98
N SER A 450 23.38 1.39 -34.23
CA SER A 450 23.98 2.09 -35.36
C SER A 450 23.22 3.34 -35.85
N ARG A 451 22.05 3.60 -35.31
CA ARG A 451 21.24 4.80 -35.66
C ARG A 451 21.59 6.01 -34.78
N TYR A 452 22.32 5.77 -33.67
CA TYR A 452 22.60 6.75 -32.65
C TYR A 452 24.10 6.90 -32.43
N ASP A 453 24.63 8.07 -32.70
CA ASP A 453 26.02 8.40 -32.40
C ASP A 453 26.05 9.30 -31.15
N ALA A 454 26.94 9.01 -30.20
CA ALA A 454 27.11 9.87 -29.03
C ALA A 454 27.48 11.30 -29.42
N THR A 455 26.81 12.30 -28.85
CA THR A 455 27.18 13.72 -29.02
C THR A 455 28.40 14.03 -28.16
N SER A 456 29.33 14.91 -28.60
CA SER A 456 30.64 14.95 -27.97
C SER A 456 31.10 16.33 -27.48
N GLU A 457 30.32 17.38 -27.59
CA GLU A 457 30.74 18.74 -27.20
C GLU A 457 29.79 19.41 -26.22
N THR A 458 30.33 19.95 -25.15
CA THR A 458 29.62 20.84 -24.20
C THR A 458 30.53 22.02 -23.84
N ASP A 459 29.97 23.21 -23.79
CA ASP A 459 30.67 24.44 -23.40
C ASP A 459 30.52 24.73 -21.87
N GLN A 460 29.58 24.06 -21.18
CA GLN A 460 29.30 24.25 -19.75
C GLN A 460 29.10 22.90 -19.03
N MET A 461 29.55 22.83 -17.81
CA MET A 461 29.35 21.68 -16.92
C MET A 461 28.83 22.18 -15.57
N PRO A 462 27.50 22.40 -15.45
CA PRO A 462 26.95 22.86 -14.20
C PRO A 462 27.05 21.80 -13.11
N ASN A 463 27.07 22.18 -11.84
CA ASN A 463 26.80 21.23 -10.77
C ASN A 463 25.36 20.74 -10.90
N ILE A 464 25.15 19.45 -10.66
CA ILE A 464 23.84 18.80 -10.81
C ILE A 464 23.44 18.20 -9.46
N ILE A 465 22.30 18.64 -8.96
CA ILE A 465 21.68 18.07 -7.75
C ILE A 465 20.39 17.39 -8.20
N PHE A 466 20.34 16.08 -8.09
CA PHE A 466 19.18 15.28 -8.47
C PHE A 466 18.52 14.73 -7.21
N ILE A 467 17.34 15.24 -6.86
CA ILE A 467 16.63 14.95 -5.63
C ILE A 467 15.45 14.04 -5.93
N MET A 468 15.39 12.91 -5.26
CA MET A 468 14.20 12.11 -5.15
C MET A 468 13.56 12.36 -3.78
N ASN A 469 12.43 13.06 -3.77
CA ASN A 469 11.76 13.44 -2.54
C ASN A 469 10.77 12.35 -2.14
N GLU A 470 11.00 11.80 -0.96
CA GLU A 470 10.20 10.70 -0.38
C GLU A 470 8.73 11.05 -0.30
N SER A 471 7.89 10.23 -0.92
CA SER A 471 6.43 10.30 -0.89
C SER A 471 5.85 11.67 -1.32
N LEU A 472 6.54 12.48 -2.12
CA LEU A 472 6.03 13.79 -2.53
C LEU A 472 4.98 13.63 -3.64
N ALA A 473 3.72 13.91 -3.32
CA ALA A 473 2.59 13.91 -4.25
C ALA A 473 1.87 15.25 -4.23
N ASP A 474 1.35 15.68 -5.37
CA ASP A 474 0.61 16.94 -5.54
C ASP A 474 -0.89 16.64 -5.66
N PHE A 475 -1.57 16.61 -4.54
CA PHE A 475 -3.01 16.38 -4.50
C PHE A 475 -3.83 17.60 -4.96
N GLU A 476 -3.26 18.83 -4.91
CA GLU A 476 -3.95 20.03 -5.36
C GLU A 476 -4.10 20.08 -6.88
N ALA A 477 -3.13 19.51 -7.63
CA ALA A 477 -3.18 19.48 -9.10
C ALA A 477 -3.76 18.17 -9.65
N ASN A 478 -3.66 17.07 -8.90
CA ASN A 478 -4.13 15.76 -9.35
C ASN A 478 -5.59 15.48 -9.00
N GLY A 479 -6.28 16.39 -8.29
CA GLY A 479 -7.65 16.15 -7.86
C GLY A 479 -8.40 17.39 -7.35
N GLU A 480 -9.61 17.19 -6.81
CA GLU A 480 -10.46 18.23 -6.24
C GLU A 480 -10.25 18.38 -4.72
N LEU A 481 -9.00 18.61 -4.29
CA LEU A 481 -8.69 18.85 -2.89
C LEU A 481 -8.82 20.34 -2.55
N LEU A 482 -9.56 20.65 -1.48
CA LEU A 482 -9.58 21.98 -0.88
C LEU A 482 -9.00 21.92 0.54
N THR A 483 -8.03 22.77 0.82
CA THR A 483 -7.33 22.85 2.11
C THR A 483 -7.35 24.25 2.69
N SER A 484 -7.12 24.37 4.01
CA SER A 484 -7.07 25.67 4.72
C SER A 484 -5.91 26.55 4.28
N GLN A 485 -4.83 25.98 3.73
CA GLN A 485 -3.65 26.65 3.20
C GLN A 485 -3.11 25.86 2.01
N PRO A 486 -2.46 26.48 1.00
CA PRO A 486 -1.83 25.76 -0.09
C PRO A 486 -0.78 24.76 0.43
N ILE A 487 -0.67 23.60 -0.22
CA ILE A 487 0.25 22.53 0.19
C ILE A 487 1.63 22.75 -0.43
N LEU A 488 1.71 22.97 -1.75
CA LEU A 488 2.95 23.10 -2.51
C LEU A 488 3.06 24.48 -3.21
N PRO A 489 2.88 25.62 -2.49
CA PRO A 489 2.81 26.94 -3.13
C PRO A 489 4.11 27.36 -3.81
N TYR A 490 5.27 26.97 -3.31
CA TYR A 490 6.53 27.31 -3.95
C TYR A 490 6.71 26.53 -5.25
N LEU A 491 6.50 25.22 -5.23
CA LEU A 491 6.58 24.38 -6.42
C LEU A 491 5.64 24.89 -7.53
N HIS A 492 4.39 25.22 -7.20
CA HIS A 492 3.43 25.78 -8.15
C HIS A 492 3.86 27.16 -8.68
N SER A 493 4.59 27.94 -7.90
CA SER A 493 5.08 29.26 -8.32
C SER A 493 6.20 29.21 -9.38
N LEU A 494 6.82 28.05 -9.59
CA LEU A 494 7.93 27.88 -10.53
C LEU A 494 7.46 27.74 -11.99
N SER A 495 6.21 27.37 -12.20
CA SER A 495 5.66 27.22 -13.56
C SER A 495 5.76 28.51 -14.36
N GLY A 496 6.25 28.40 -15.61
CA GLY A 496 6.42 29.48 -16.53
C GLY A 496 7.62 30.42 -16.26
N GLN A 497 8.48 30.12 -15.30
CA GLN A 497 9.72 30.84 -15.09
C GLN A 497 10.77 30.48 -16.15
N SER A 498 11.68 31.41 -16.51
CA SER A 498 12.72 31.18 -17.53
C SER A 498 13.77 30.16 -17.08
N ASN A 499 13.99 30.04 -15.78
CA ASN A 499 14.99 29.20 -15.14
C ASN A 499 14.40 27.97 -14.47
N ALA A 500 13.12 27.65 -14.72
CA ALA A 500 12.47 26.47 -14.19
C ALA A 500 11.54 25.80 -15.22
N LEU A 501 11.35 24.48 -15.07
CA LEU A 501 10.39 23.65 -15.78
C LEU A 501 9.67 22.80 -14.75
N THR A 502 8.35 22.73 -14.83
CA THR A 502 7.51 21.90 -13.93
C THR A 502 6.66 20.92 -14.72
N GLY A 503 6.35 19.79 -14.15
CA GLY A 503 5.48 18.77 -14.74
C GLY A 503 5.24 17.60 -13.82
N TYR A 504 4.76 16.50 -14.37
CA TYR A 504 4.45 15.29 -13.61
C TYR A 504 5.20 14.08 -14.16
N VAL A 505 5.69 13.23 -13.27
CA VAL A 505 6.26 11.93 -13.65
C VAL A 505 5.31 10.81 -13.28
N GLN A 506 5.09 9.93 -14.25
CA GLN A 506 4.46 8.64 -14.00
C GLN A 506 5.47 7.73 -13.32
N ILE A 507 5.12 7.27 -12.12
CA ILE A 507 5.94 6.45 -11.23
C ILE A 507 5.46 5.00 -11.17
N PRO A 508 6.35 4.04 -10.82
CA PRO A 508 6.02 2.61 -10.87
C PRO A 508 5.21 2.08 -9.69
N ALA A 509 5.08 2.83 -8.60
CA ALA A 509 4.52 2.33 -7.36
C ALA A 509 3.76 3.41 -6.58
N SER A 510 2.89 3.00 -5.66
CA SER A 510 2.18 3.83 -4.71
C SER A 510 2.32 3.23 -3.31
N GLY A 511 2.36 4.06 -2.27
CA GLY A 511 2.48 3.63 -0.88
C GLY A 511 3.83 2.99 -0.50
N GLY A 512 4.85 3.13 -1.34
CA GLY A 512 6.20 2.59 -1.15
C GLY A 512 6.81 2.10 -2.45
N GLY A 513 8.05 1.60 -2.40
CA GLY A 513 8.75 1.13 -3.60
C GLY A 513 9.82 2.09 -4.10
N THR A 514 10.33 2.97 -3.24
CA THR A 514 11.36 3.99 -3.48
C THR A 514 12.48 3.51 -4.42
N SER A 515 13.03 2.31 -4.19
CA SER A 515 14.12 1.78 -5.04
C SER A 515 13.71 1.50 -6.48
N THR A 516 12.42 1.36 -6.79
CA THR A 516 11.93 1.14 -8.15
C THR A 516 11.93 2.45 -8.95
N SER A 517 11.44 3.53 -8.36
CA SER A 517 11.48 4.88 -8.96
C SER A 517 12.93 5.37 -9.14
N GLU A 518 13.74 5.17 -8.09
CA GLU A 518 15.18 5.44 -8.09
C GLU A 518 15.92 4.70 -9.24
N PHE A 519 15.65 3.40 -9.38
CA PHE A 519 16.22 2.58 -10.44
C PHE A 519 15.84 3.06 -11.84
N GLN A 520 14.58 3.41 -12.06
CA GLN A 520 14.10 3.91 -13.35
C GLN A 520 14.71 5.27 -13.69
N ALA A 521 14.74 6.20 -12.74
CA ALA A 521 15.33 7.53 -12.92
C ALA A 521 16.82 7.45 -13.27
N LEU A 522 17.58 6.56 -12.62
CA LEU A 522 19.02 6.43 -12.83
C LEU A 522 19.40 5.59 -14.06
N THR A 523 18.56 4.66 -14.51
CA THR A 523 18.91 3.73 -15.60
C THR A 523 18.15 3.94 -16.90
N GLY A 524 17.00 4.62 -16.87
CA GLY A 524 16.09 4.74 -18.01
C GLY A 524 15.29 3.49 -18.34
N ILE A 525 15.25 2.52 -17.43
CA ILE A 525 14.50 1.28 -17.63
C ILE A 525 13.06 1.47 -17.15
N SER A 526 12.09 1.24 -18.03
CA SER A 526 10.67 1.29 -17.69
C SER A 526 10.20 0.01 -17.00
N ASP A 527 9.20 0.12 -16.13
CA ASP A 527 8.53 -1.00 -15.47
C ASP A 527 7.53 -1.75 -16.38
N ARG A 528 7.28 -1.27 -17.58
CA ARG A 528 6.40 -1.95 -18.55
C ARG A 528 6.80 -3.40 -18.77
N ASP A 529 8.08 -3.67 -19.01
CA ASP A 529 8.60 -5.01 -19.33
C ASP A 529 9.43 -5.60 -18.19
N TYR A 530 10.02 -4.78 -17.32
CA TYR A 530 11.01 -5.18 -16.31
C TYR A 530 10.69 -4.65 -14.90
N TYR A 531 9.44 -4.75 -14.51
CA TYR A 531 9.03 -4.40 -13.16
C TYR A 531 9.67 -5.33 -12.11
N ALA A 532 10.21 -4.73 -11.05
CA ALA A 532 10.71 -5.44 -9.88
C ALA A 532 10.56 -4.57 -8.63
N THR A 533 10.00 -5.11 -7.57
CA THR A 533 9.84 -4.41 -6.27
C THR A 533 11.17 -4.18 -5.54
N ALA A 534 12.22 -4.89 -5.92
CA ALA A 534 13.58 -4.75 -5.38
C ALA A 534 14.63 -4.83 -6.50
N PRO A 535 14.67 -3.83 -7.43
CA PRO A 535 15.54 -3.90 -8.63
C PRO A 535 17.02 -3.95 -8.28
N TYR A 536 17.46 -3.32 -7.21
CA TYR A 536 18.85 -3.35 -6.77
C TYR A 536 19.33 -4.74 -6.34
N ALA A 537 18.43 -5.58 -5.87
CA ALA A 537 18.75 -6.96 -5.50
C ALA A 537 18.57 -7.95 -6.66
N THR A 538 17.75 -7.61 -7.68
CA THR A 538 17.38 -8.52 -8.77
C THR A 538 17.98 -8.14 -10.11
N HIS A 539 18.14 -6.85 -10.40
CA HIS A 539 18.58 -6.33 -11.70
C HIS A 539 20.00 -5.73 -11.66
N VAL A 540 20.38 -5.01 -10.60
CA VAL A 540 21.71 -4.42 -10.45
C VAL A 540 22.68 -5.44 -9.81
N LEU A 541 22.90 -6.55 -10.50
CA LEU A 541 23.77 -7.64 -10.01
C LEU A 541 25.24 -7.45 -10.38
N ARG A 542 25.56 -6.49 -11.23
CA ARG A 542 26.90 -6.17 -11.79
C ARG A 542 26.95 -4.70 -12.16
N GLU A 543 28.09 -4.22 -12.60
CA GLU A 543 28.23 -2.89 -13.22
C GLU A 543 27.15 -2.69 -14.29
N THR A 544 26.35 -1.66 -14.12
CA THR A 544 25.17 -1.35 -14.94
C THR A 544 25.27 0.10 -15.40
N PRO A 545 25.29 0.37 -16.73
CA PRO A 545 25.26 1.73 -17.24
C PRO A 545 24.07 2.50 -16.67
N SER A 546 24.33 3.71 -16.23
CA SER A 546 23.37 4.54 -15.52
C SER A 546 23.79 6.01 -15.59
N LEU A 547 22.95 6.93 -15.21
CA LEU A 547 23.27 8.36 -15.19
C LEU A 547 24.57 8.69 -14.44
N PRO A 548 24.83 8.21 -13.20
CA PRO A 548 26.10 8.48 -12.53
C PRO A 548 27.31 7.95 -13.28
N SER A 549 27.24 6.74 -13.87
CA SER A 549 28.37 6.21 -14.65
C SER A 549 28.65 7.05 -15.90
N VAL A 550 27.62 7.55 -16.58
CA VAL A 550 27.76 8.42 -17.77
C VAL A 550 28.35 9.79 -17.37
N LEU A 551 27.87 10.38 -16.28
CA LEU A 551 28.40 11.66 -15.80
C LEU A 551 29.85 11.54 -15.29
N SER A 552 30.22 10.44 -14.65
CA SER A 552 31.63 10.16 -14.28
C SER A 552 32.54 10.08 -15.51
N GLU A 553 32.07 9.52 -16.64
CA GLU A 553 32.82 9.53 -17.91
C GLU A 553 33.02 10.96 -18.49
N LEU A 554 32.10 11.87 -18.19
CA LEU A 554 32.22 13.30 -18.55
C LEU A 554 33.10 14.10 -17.58
N GLY A 555 33.54 13.50 -16.46
CA GLY A 555 34.43 14.13 -15.47
C GLY A 555 33.72 14.68 -14.24
N TYR A 556 32.47 14.30 -13.99
CA TYR A 556 31.79 14.60 -12.74
C TYR A 556 32.25 13.70 -11.61
N THR A 557 32.36 14.24 -10.40
CA THR A 557 32.37 13.44 -9.18
C THR A 557 30.94 13.08 -8.82
N SER A 558 30.62 11.78 -8.83
CA SER A 558 29.24 11.27 -8.63
C SER A 558 29.06 10.80 -7.18
N ILE A 559 28.27 11.55 -6.41
CA ILE A 559 27.99 11.28 -4.99
C ILE A 559 26.50 10.94 -4.82
N ALA A 560 26.21 9.90 -4.02
CA ALA A 560 24.85 9.62 -3.54
C ALA A 560 24.74 9.99 -2.05
N ALA A 561 23.57 10.47 -1.61
CA ALA A 561 23.28 10.79 -0.22
C ALA A 561 21.86 10.32 0.17
N HIS A 562 21.74 9.73 1.38
CA HIS A 562 20.46 9.31 1.95
C HIS A 562 20.53 9.28 3.47
N PRO A 563 19.67 10.01 4.21
CA PRO A 563 19.72 10.09 5.66
C PRO A 563 19.10 8.87 6.36
N ALA A 564 19.37 7.67 5.83
CA ALA A 564 19.02 6.39 6.44
C ALA A 564 20.15 5.38 6.27
N GLN A 565 19.94 4.13 6.70
CA GLN A 565 20.98 3.12 6.67
C GLN A 565 21.34 2.67 5.25
N ALA A 566 22.64 2.58 4.95
CA ALA A 566 23.16 2.19 3.63
C ALA A 566 22.66 0.83 3.12
N GLY A 567 22.37 -0.11 4.03
CA GLY A 567 21.85 -1.44 3.67
C GLY A 567 20.38 -1.46 3.23
N ASN A 568 19.64 -0.36 3.40
CA ASN A 568 18.26 -0.26 2.92
C ASN A 568 18.23 -0.39 1.40
N TRP A 569 17.35 -1.24 0.89
CA TRP A 569 17.26 -1.59 -0.54
C TRP A 569 18.57 -2.13 -1.16
N ASN A 570 19.58 -2.49 -0.34
CA ASN A 570 20.91 -2.94 -0.80
C ASN A 570 21.70 -1.82 -1.54
N ARG A 571 21.44 -0.53 -1.19
CA ARG A 571 22.05 0.64 -1.83
C ARG A 571 23.57 0.65 -1.72
N ASP A 572 24.14 0.16 -0.60
CA ASP A 572 25.58 0.03 -0.38
C ASP A 572 26.32 -0.67 -1.51
N ARG A 573 25.67 -1.66 -2.16
CA ARG A 573 26.24 -2.41 -3.29
C ARG A 573 25.72 -1.92 -4.64
N ALA A 574 24.48 -1.43 -4.67
CA ALA A 574 23.86 -1.02 -5.92
C ALA A 574 24.49 0.26 -6.44
N TYR A 575 24.76 1.24 -5.59
CA TYR A 575 25.35 2.51 -5.99
C TYR A 575 26.78 2.35 -6.54
N GLU A 576 27.61 1.51 -5.91
CA GLU A 576 28.93 1.15 -6.48
C GLU A 576 28.79 0.60 -7.91
N ARG A 577 27.79 -0.26 -8.15
CA ARG A 577 27.57 -0.89 -9.47
C ARG A 577 26.92 0.04 -10.49
N LEU A 578 26.23 1.08 -10.03
CA LEU A 578 25.67 2.14 -10.87
C LEU A 578 26.68 3.26 -11.17
N GLY A 579 27.88 3.23 -10.55
CA GLY A 579 28.98 4.12 -10.87
C GLY A 579 29.07 5.36 -9.99
N PHE A 580 28.45 5.39 -8.81
CA PHE A 580 28.72 6.41 -7.82
C PHE A 580 30.11 6.23 -7.20
N ASP A 581 30.86 7.32 -7.03
CA ASP A 581 32.17 7.34 -6.41
C ASP A 581 32.08 7.20 -4.88
N GLU A 582 31.08 7.88 -4.28
CA GLU A 582 30.84 7.85 -2.85
C GLU A 582 29.35 7.74 -2.52
N PHE A 583 29.06 7.15 -1.34
CA PHE A 583 27.73 7.12 -0.76
C PHE A 583 27.75 7.62 0.69
N TYR A 584 26.97 8.67 0.97
CA TYR A 584 26.78 9.28 2.28
C TYR A 584 25.46 8.82 2.86
N ASP A 585 25.52 7.87 3.78
CA ASP A 585 24.38 7.42 4.58
C ASP A 585 24.26 8.21 5.90
N ILE A 586 23.27 7.90 6.72
CA ILE A 586 23.03 8.54 8.01
C ILE A 586 24.27 8.55 8.94
N SER A 587 25.18 7.59 8.81
CA SER A 587 26.41 7.53 9.64
C SER A 587 27.46 8.56 9.24
N LYS A 588 27.45 9.02 7.99
CA LYS A 588 28.40 9.98 7.42
C LYS A 588 27.86 11.42 7.40
N LEU A 589 26.54 11.58 7.16
CA LEU A 589 25.87 12.88 7.15
C LEU A 589 25.94 13.56 8.51
N ARG A 590 25.98 14.89 8.51
CA ARG A 590 26.11 15.73 9.73
C ARG A 590 25.02 16.79 9.79
N GLY A 591 24.75 17.32 10.97
CA GLY A 591 23.80 18.43 11.15
C GLY A 591 22.32 18.04 10.99
N LEU A 592 21.99 16.76 10.85
CA LEU A 592 20.61 16.33 10.66
C LEU A 592 19.75 16.63 11.89
N VAL A 593 18.61 17.25 11.64
CA VAL A 593 17.53 17.48 12.61
C VAL A 593 16.39 16.53 12.30
N ASN A 594 15.82 15.90 13.32
CA ASN A 594 14.77 14.91 13.15
C ASN A 594 13.40 15.47 13.53
N LEU A 595 12.41 15.14 12.70
CA LEU A 595 10.98 15.23 12.97
C LEU A 595 10.41 13.81 12.93
N ARG A 596 9.59 13.40 13.88
CA ARG A 596 9.07 12.01 13.98
C ARG A 596 10.17 10.91 14.00
N GLY A 597 11.39 11.24 14.40
CA GLY A 597 12.53 10.31 14.34
C GLY A 597 13.19 10.18 12.96
N LEU A 598 12.72 10.91 11.95
CA LEU A 598 13.26 10.97 10.59
C LEU A 598 13.92 12.32 10.34
N ALA A 599 14.98 12.36 9.53
CA ALA A 599 15.67 13.59 9.19
C ALA A 599 14.76 14.50 8.35
N THR A 600 14.69 15.80 8.72
CA THR A 600 13.96 16.80 7.95
C THR A 600 14.66 17.13 6.63
N ASP A 601 13.88 17.44 5.59
CA ASP A 601 14.42 17.82 4.28
C ASP A 601 15.30 19.08 4.36
N SER A 602 14.89 20.11 5.13
CA SER A 602 15.67 21.33 5.33
C SER A 602 17.08 21.05 5.92
N SER A 603 17.16 20.21 6.97
CA SER A 603 18.47 19.86 7.56
C SER A 603 19.30 18.96 6.64
N PHE A 604 18.63 18.09 5.87
CA PHE A 604 19.32 17.26 4.91
C PHE A 604 19.86 18.09 3.74
N TYR A 605 19.10 19.03 3.20
CA TYR A 605 19.57 19.94 2.15
C TYR A 605 20.75 20.81 2.61
N THR A 606 20.72 21.31 3.85
CA THR A 606 21.88 22.01 4.42
C THR A 606 23.13 21.10 4.47
N SER A 607 22.97 19.81 4.77
CA SER A 607 24.06 18.83 4.72
C SER A 607 24.57 18.59 3.30
N LEU A 608 23.69 18.65 2.27
CA LEU A 608 24.07 18.55 0.85
C LEU A 608 24.85 19.81 0.39
N GLU A 609 24.45 21.01 0.84
CA GLU A 609 25.17 22.26 0.55
C GLU A 609 26.62 22.19 1.10
N GLU A 610 26.79 21.72 2.35
CA GLU A 610 28.11 21.51 2.93
C GLU A 610 28.95 20.50 2.15
N LEU A 611 28.33 19.44 1.63
CA LEU A 611 28.98 18.40 0.82
C LEU A 611 29.42 18.97 -0.53
N ALA A 612 28.56 19.73 -1.20
CA ALA A 612 28.84 20.38 -2.48
C ALA A 612 30.02 21.37 -2.35
N GLN A 613 30.09 22.16 -1.28
CA GLN A 613 31.21 23.11 -1.03
C GLN A 613 32.58 22.41 -0.87
N GLN A 614 32.60 21.13 -0.53
CA GLN A 614 33.85 20.36 -0.35
C GLN A 614 34.38 19.78 -1.67
N THR A 615 33.62 19.82 -2.73
CA THR A 615 33.97 19.26 -4.04
C THR A 615 34.47 20.37 -4.96
N SER A 616 35.66 20.17 -5.55
CA SER A 616 36.30 21.16 -6.45
C SER A 616 36.09 20.89 -7.94
N GLU A 617 35.46 19.78 -8.29
CA GLU A 617 35.19 19.29 -9.66
C GLU A 617 33.68 19.41 -9.94
N PRO A 618 33.23 19.39 -11.21
CA PRO A 618 31.80 19.33 -11.47
C PRO A 618 31.16 18.21 -10.67
N LEU A 619 30.12 18.52 -9.90
CA LEU A 619 29.47 17.58 -8.97
C LEU A 619 28.17 17.07 -9.55
N PHE A 620 27.97 15.76 -9.52
CA PHE A 620 26.66 15.11 -9.59
C PHE A 620 26.30 14.57 -8.22
N LEU A 621 25.28 15.14 -7.60
CA LEU A 621 24.79 14.75 -6.27
C LEU A 621 23.39 14.18 -6.39
N PHE A 622 23.23 12.89 -6.18
CA PHE A 622 21.94 12.22 -6.11
C PHE A 622 21.48 12.10 -4.66
N ALA A 623 20.39 12.74 -4.32
CA ALA A 623 19.87 12.83 -2.95
C ALA A 623 18.50 12.18 -2.83
N VAL A 624 18.34 11.27 -1.87
CA VAL A 624 17.06 10.62 -1.54
C VAL A 624 16.64 11.09 -0.15
N THR A 625 15.51 11.80 -0.03
CA THR A 625 15.02 12.30 1.26
C THR A 625 14.33 11.20 2.07
N ILE A 626 13.82 11.51 3.26
CA ILE A 626 13.11 10.56 4.12
C ILE A 626 12.02 11.20 4.98
N GLN A 627 11.91 12.53 5.00
CA GLN A 627 11.00 13.24 5.90
C GLN A 627 9.56 12.74 5.81
N ASN A 628 9.05 12.53 4.60
CA ASN A 628 7.65 12.16 4.35
C ASN A 628 7.41 10.64 4.36
N HIS A 629 8.37 9.82 4.79
CA HIS A 629 8.18 8.37 4.90
C HIS A 629 7.03 8.02 5.85
N GLY A 630 6.28 6.96 5.57
CA GLY A 630 5.08 6.54 6.29
C GLY A 630 5.22 6.39 7.81
N GLY A 631 4.09 6.16 8.47
CA GLY A 631 3.93 6.27 9.92
C GLY A 631 3.44 7.67 10.29
N TYR A 632 2.30 8.07 9.71
CA TYR A 632 1.74 9.43 9.85
C TYR A 632 0.88 9.56 11.10
N ASP A 633 1.49 9.41 12.29
CA ASP A 633 0.85 9.47 13.61
C ASP A 633 1.30 10.67 14.46
N TYR A 634 1.94 11.66 13.83
CA TYR A 634 2.44 12.86 14.49
C TYR A 634 1.53 14.07 14.22
N GLU A 635 1.06 14.76 15.24
CA GLU A 635 0.03 15.80 15.15
C GLU A 635 0.49 17.19 15.65
N ASP A 636 1.76 17.37 15.99
CA ASP A 636 2.23 18.60 16.65
C ASP A 636 2.82 19.61 15.64
N PHE A 637 1.94 20.28 14.87
CA PHE A 637 2.29 21.38 13.98
C PHE A 637 1.77 22.70 14.52
N ASP A 638 2.55 23.79 14.43
CA ASP A 638 2.20 25.11 14.92
C ASP A 638 0.97 25.70 14.21
N GLU A 639 0.87 25.54 12.89
CA GLU A 639 -0.25 26.01 12.06
C GLU A 639 -0.63 24.89 11.07
N PRO A 640 -1.42 23.88 11.51
CA PRO A 640 -1.69 22.72 10.68
C PRO A 640 -2.55 23.04 9.47
N ILE A 641 -2.19 22.47 8.30
CA ILE A 641 -3.05 22.40 7.13
C ILE A 641 -4.20 21.46 7.45
N ARG A 642 -5.42 21.87 7.10
CA ARG A 642 -6.64 21.07 7.29
C ARG A 642 -7.29 20.80 5.95
N ILE A 643 -7.86 19.61 5.79
CA ILE A 643 -8.67 19.24 4.64
C ILE A 643 -10.05 19.86 4.82
N LEU A 644 -10.52 20.64 3.83
CA LEU A 644 -11.84 21.27 3.80
C LEU A 644 -12.80 20.54 2.83
N SER A 645 -12.27 19.84 1.84
CA SER A 645 -12.99 18.98 0.90
C SER A 645 -11.99 17.98 0.30
N PRO A 646 -12.33 16.69 0.13
CA PRO A 646 -13.62 16.05 0.44
C PRO A 646 -13.93 16.00 1.94
N ALA A 647 -15.21 15.85 2.30
CA ALA A 647 -15.63 15.64 3.68
C ALA A 647 -15.28 14.21 4.10
N GLY A 648 -14.65 14.03 5.24
CA GLY A 648 -14.24 12.72 5.77
C GLY A 648 -13.25 12.85 6.91
N ASP A 649 -12.97 11.76 7.59
CA ASP A 649 -11.93 11.68 8.62
C ASP A 649 -10.66 11.07 8.00
N TYR A 650 -9.66 11.93 7.73
CA TYR A 650 -8.42 11.55 7.06
C TYR A 650 -7.18 11.97 7.89
N PRO A 651 -6.98 11.37 9.08
CA PRO A 651 -5.89 11.78 9.96
C PRO A 651 -4.50 11.56 9.35
N LEU A 652 -4.27 10.45 8.61
CA LEU A 652 -2.99 10.20 7.98
C LEU A 652 -2.74 11.18 6.83
N ALA A 653 -3.75 11.44 6.00
CA ALA A 653 -3.67 12.41 4.92
C ALA A 653 -3.41 13.82 5.47
N THR A 654 -4.14 14.24 6.50
CA THR A 654 -3.93 15.55 7.16
C THR A 654 -2.49 15.70 7.65
N GLN A 655 -1.97 14.68 8.34
CA GLN A 655 -0.58 14.65 8.79
C GLN A 655 0.39 14.74 7.62
N TYR A 656 0.17 13.94 6.57
CA TYR A 656 1.01 13.90 5.38
C TYR A 656 1.07 15.27 4.67
N LEU A 657 -0.07 15.94 4.48
CA LEU A 657 -0.11 17.24 3.79
C LEU A 657 0.74 18.30 4.49
N ASN A 658 0.79 18.28 5.83
CA ASN A 658 1.67 19.15 6.61
C ASN A 658 3.16 18.83 6.39
N LEU A 659 3.52 17.56 6.25
CA LEU A 659 4.89 17.14 5.93
C LEU A 659 5.28 17.53 4.51
N ALA A 660 4.38 17.37 3.53
CA ALA A 660 4.59 17.80 2.15
C ALA A 660 4.82 19.32 2.06
N ARG A 661 4.10 20.11 2.87
CA ARG A 661 4.35 21.56 2.98
C ARG A 661 5.76 21.87 3.49
N LEU A 662 6.24 21.16 4.49
CA LEU A 662 7.62 21.35 4.99
C LEU A 662 8.67 20.99 3.93
N SER A 663 8.39 20.02 3.05
CA SER A 663 9.26 19.69 1.91
C SER A 663 9.27 20.81 0.86
N ASP A 664 8.13 21.45 0.58
CA ASP A 664 8.03 22.60 -0.32
C ASP A 664 8.83 23.80 0.22
N ASP A 665 8.66 24.10 1.51
CA ASP A 665 9.41 25.16 2.19
C ASP A 665 10.92 24.88 2.19
N ALA A 666 11.34 23.63 2.44
CA ALA A 666 12.75 23.21 2.39
C ALA A 666 13.33 23.35 0.97
N PHE A 667 12.55 23.01 -0.05
CA PHE A 667 12.97 23.17 -1.43
C PHE A 667 13.12 24.65 -1.81
N GLN A 668 12.25 25.53 -1.31
CA GLN A 668 12.40 26.98 -1.44
C GLN A 668 13.69 27.48 -0.77
N GLU A 669 14.04 26.98 0.39
CA GLU A 669 15.30 27.32 1.08
C GLU A 669 16.50 26.93 0.22
N LEU A 670 16.52 25.70 -0.29
CA LEU A 670 17.60 25.17 -1.13
C LEU A 670 17.80 26.00 -2.40
N THR A 671 16.72 26.29 -3.16
CA THR A 671 16.81 27.10 -4.38
C THR A 671 17.20 28.54 -4.10
N SER A 672 16.75 29.09 -2.95
CA SER A 672 17.16 30.43 -2.50
C SER A 672 18.67 30.48 -2.22
N TYR A 673 19.23 29.48 -1.57
CA TYR A 673 20.67 29.35 -1.35
C TYR A 673 21.44 29.31 -2.68
N TYR A 674 21.08 28.43 -3.61
CA TYR A 674 21.77 28.28 -4.89
C TYR A 674 21.58 29.50 -5.82
N SER A 675 20.53 30.30 -5.63
CA SER A 675 20.35 31.56 -6.38
C SER A 675 21.42 32.63 -6.03
N GLU A 676 22.10 32.49 -4.89
CA GLU A 676 23.20 33.35 -4.44
C GLU A 676 24.58 32.76 -4.76
N VAL A 677 24.65 31.53 -5.31
CA VAL A 677 25.90 30.83 -5.68
C VAL A 677 26.28 31.19 -7.12
N ASP A 678 27.56 31.57 -7.35
CA ASP A 678 28.04 31.97 -8.66
C ASP A 678 28.25 30.79 -9.62
N GLU A 679 28.54 29.57 -9.10
CA GLU A 679 28.73 28.36 -9.90
C GLU A 679 27.40 27.93 -10.54
N PRO A 680 27.36 27.70 -11.88
CA PRO A 680 26.15 27.18 -12.53
C PRO A 680 25.69 25.89 -11.87
N THR A 681 24.45 25.89 -11.40
CA THR A 681 23.87 24.75 -10.68
C THR A 681 22.47 24.45 -11.22
N LEU A 682 22.27 23.17 -11.56
CA LEU A 682 20.97 22.59 -11.97
C LEU A 682 20.45 21.72 -10.85
N ILE A 683 19.20 21.92 -10.44
CA ILE A 683 18.50 21.06 -9.47
C ILE A 683 17.33 20.40 -10.18
N VAL A 684 17.27 19.07 -10.14
CA VAL A 684 16.11 18.30 -10.59
C VAL A 684 15.52 17.61 -9.38
N MET A 685 14.23 17.83 -9.10
CA MET A 685 13.53 17.16 -8.00
C MET A 685 12.28 16.46 -8.53
N PHE A 686 11.96 15.28 -7.96
CA PHE A 686 10.72 14.55 -8.25
C PHE A 686 10.28 13.73 -7.04
N GLY A 687 8.95 13.46 -6.95
CA GLY A 687 8.40 12.55 -5.96
C GLY A 687 8.54 11.09 -6.41
N ASP A 688 8.87 10.20 -5.48
CA ASP A 688 9.14 8.79 -5.82
C ASP A 688 7.89 7.89 -5.86
N HIS A 689 6.89 8.17 -5.04
CA HIS A 689 5.59 7.48 -5.00
C HIS A 689 4.56 8.26 -4.17
N PHE A 690 3.29 7.87 -4.25
CA PHE A 690 2.26 8.38 -3.36
C PHE A 690 2.48 7.91 -1.92
N PRO A 691 2.02 8.68 -0.93
CA PRO A 691 2.05 8.29 0.48
C PRO A 691 1.11 7.11 0.76
N ALA A 692 1.43 6.32 1.81
CA ALA A 692 0.55 5.28 2.34
C ALA A 692 -0.42 5.90 3.35
N ILE A 693 -1.46 6.54 2.86
CA ILE A 693 -2.53 7.20 3.62
C ILE A 693 -3.88 6.50 3.36
N GLU A 694 -4.97 7.04 3.88
CA GLU A 694 -6.31 6.50 3.69
C GLU A 694 -6.62 6.33 2.20
N THR A 695 -7.03 5.12 1.84
CA THR A 695 -7.37 4.79 0.45
C THR A 695 -8.58 5.59 -0.02
N ASP A 696 -9.53 5.82 0.86
CA ASP A 696 -10.76 6.58 0.57
C ASP A 696 -10.41 8.04 0.25
N PHE A 697 -9.48 8.67 0.98
CA PHE A 697 -8.97 9.99 0.64
C PHE A 697 -8.39 10.05 -0.77
N ILE A 698 -7.56 9.06 -1.12
CA ILE A 698 -6.96 9.01 -2.48
C ILE A 698 -8.05 8.87 -3.55
N TYR A 699 -9.07 8.03 -3.31
CA TYR A 699 -10.20 7.88 -4.24
C TYR A 699 -11.02 9.15 -4.35
N ASP A 700 -11.35 9.79 -3.25
CA ASP A 700 -12.19 10.99 -3.22
C ASP A 700 -11.50 12.19 -3.88
N VAL A 701 -10.16 12.26 -3.79
CA VAL A 701 -9.38 13.38 -4.36
C VAL A 701 -8.96 13.11 -5.81
N CYS A 702 -8.59 11.87 -6.17
CA CYS A 702 -7.95 11.57 -7.46
C CYS A 702 -8.86 10.85 -8.46
N SER A 703 -10.16 10.62 -8.18
CA SER A 703 -11.02 9.77 -9.00
C SER A 703 -11.93 10.51 -9.97
N ASP A 704 -11.38 11.17 -11.00
CA ASP A 704 -12.20 11.63 -12.13
C ASP A 704 -12.53 10.51 -13.14
N GLU A 705 -11.83 9.35 -13.09
CA GLU A 705 -12.06 8.20 -13.97
C GLU A 705 -11.96 6.87 -13.17
N PRO A 706 -13.07 6.19 -12.88
CA PRO A 706 -13.10 5.01 -12.00
C PRO A 706 -12.32 3.77 -12.49
N ASN A 707 -11.65 3.82 -13.62
CA ASN A 707 -10.86 2.72 -14.18
C ASN A 707 -9.43 3.09 -14.59
N SER A 708 -8.94 4.30 -14.29
CA SER A 708 -7.57 4.72 -14.60
C SER A 708 -6.70 4.71 -13.34
N SER A 709 -5.63 3.91 -13.35
CA SER A 709 -4.60 3.91 -12.29
C SER A 709 -3.54 5.00 -12.49
N LEU A 710 -3.59 5.75 -13.60
CA LEU A 710 -2.62 6.81 -13.89
C LEU A 710 -2.64 7.95 -12.86
N PRO A 711 -3.80 8.53 -12.47
CA PRO A 711 -3.82 9.64 -11.52
C PRO A 711 -3.15 9.35 -10.17
N THR A 712 -3.25 8.11 -9.68
CA THR A 712 -2.66 7.68 -8.40
C THR A 712 -1.17 7.32 -8.51
N HIS A 713 -0.56 7.53 -9.69
CA HIS A 713 0.84 7.23 -9.97
C HIS A 713 1.54 8.40 -10.67
N LEU A 714 1.05 9.64 -10.47
CA LEU A 714 1.66 10.87 -10.97
C LEU A 714 2.19 11.70 -9.81
N THR A 715 3.49 11.92 -9.77
CA THR A 715 4.14 12.79 -8.78
C THR A 715 4.76 14.00 -9.46
N PRO A 716 4.87 15.14 -8.77
CA PRO A 716 5.43 16.35 -9.39
C PRO A 716 6.93 16.17 -9.65
N TYR A 717 7.41 16.80 -10.73
CA TYR A 717 8.84 17.05 -10.92
C TYR A 717 9.09 18.51 -11.24
N VAL A 718 10.28 18.95 -10.90
CA VAL A 718 10.80 20.29 -11.24
C VAL A 718 12.24 20.18 -11.69
N VAL A 719 12.59 20.95 -12.73
CA VAL A 719 13.96 21.29 -13.12
C VAL A 719 14.15 22.76 -12.82
N TRP A 720 15.09 23.11 -11.96
CA TRP A 720 15.41 24.51 -11.61
C TRP A 720 16.90 24.75 -11.76
N ALA A 721 17.27 25.93 -12.27
CA ALA A 721 18.66 26.33 -12.36
C ALA A 721 18.86 27.76 -11.80
N ASN A 722 20.07 28.10 -11.38
CA ASN A 722 20.42 29.47 -11.03
C ASN A 722 20.80 30.33 -12.27
N TYR A 723 20.46 29.81 -13.48
CA TYR A 723 20.59 30.45 -14.78
C TYR A 723 19.36 30.15 -15.64
N ASP A 724 19.18 30.88 -16.74
CA ASP A 724 18.06 30.65 -17.68
C ASP A 724 18.24 29.31 -18.42
N LEU A 725 17.21 28.45 -18.45
CA LEU A 725 17.20 27.17 -19.14
C LEU A 725 16.99 27.31 -20.64
N GLU A 726 17.73 26.56 -21.45
CA GLU A 726 17.45 26.37 -22.87
C GLU A 726 16.33 25.33 -23.04
N LYS A 727 15.07 25.80 -23.25
CA LYS A 727 13.86 24.96 -23.24
C LYS A 727 13.53 24.28 -24.58
N GLU A 728 14.36 24.43 -25.64
CA GLU A 728 14.00 23.96 -27.00
C GLU A 728 13.82 22.43 -27.08
N ASN A 729 14.59 21.65 -26.27
CA ASN A 729 14.54 20.19 -26.23
C ASN A 729 13.96 19.64 -24.91
N LEU A 730 13.31 20.47 -24.13
CA LEU A 730 12.68 20.06 -22.86
C LEU A 730 11.17 19.86 -23.06
N PRO A 731 10.53 19.02 -22.23
CA PRO A 731 9.07 18.93 -22.16
C PRO A 731 8.41 20.31 -21.93
N GLU A 732 7.14 20.45 -22.28
CA GLU A 732 6.38 21.67 -21.96
C GLU A 732 6.03 21.71 -20.44
N ASP A 733 5.82 22.93 -19.90
CA ASP A 733 5.36 23.07 -18.51
C ASP A 733 4.01 22.35 -18.32
N GLY A 734 3.93 21.46 -17.33
CA GLY A 734 2.76 20.65 -16.99
C GLY A 734 2.69 19.31 -17.73
N GLU A 735 3.65 18.98 -18.59
CA GLU A 735 3.65 17.73 -19.33
C GLU A 735 3.89 16.52 -18.39
N ILE A 736 3.26 15.38 -18.74
CA ILE A 736 3.39 14.10 -18.02
C ILE A 736 4.38 13.23 -18.79
N ILE A 737 5.45 12.78 -18.12
CA ILE A 737 6.45 11.87 -18.68
C ILE A 737 6.67 10.66 -17.74
N SER A 738 7.24 9.56 -18.24
CA SER A 738 7.70 8.49 -17.36
C SER A 738 8.96 8.87 -16.59
N VAL A 739 9.07 8.44 -15.34
CA VAL A 739 10.26 8.69 -14.50
C VAL A 739 11.54 8.15 -15.14
N SER A 740 11.44 7.12 -16.00
CA SER A 740 12.56 6.56 -16.77
C SER A 740 13.18 7.55 -17.77
N PHE A 741 12.47 8.61 -18.16
CA PHE A 741 12.97 9.63 -19.10
C PHE A 741 13.66 10.80 -18.41
N LEU A 742 13.55 10.96 -17.09
CA LEU A 742 14.14 12.10 -16.34
C LEU A 742 15.64 12.23 -16.55
N GLN A 743 16.38 11.14 -16.72
CA GLN A 743 17.82 11.25 -17.01
C GLN A 743 18.10 11.96 -18.35
N SER A 744 17.25 11.76 -19.35
CA SER A 744 17.41 12.43 -20.65
C SER A 744 17.06 13.91 -20.57
N VAL A 745 15.96 14.24 -19.86
CA VAL A 745 15.56 15.61 -19.55
C VAL A 745 16.64 16.35 -18.76
N LEU A 746 17.28 15.70 -17.78
CA LEU A 746 18.38 16.27 -17.01
C LEU A 746 19.59 16.59 -17.90
N MET A 747 19.96 15.68 -18.81
CA MET A 747 21.09 15.93 -19.73
C MET A 747 20.81 17.08 -20.68
N ASP A 748 19.58 17.20 -21.21
CA ASP A 748 19.18 18.31 -22.07
C ASP A 748 19.16 19.65 -21.29
N ALA A 749 18.60 19.66 -20.07
CA ALA A 749 18.56 20.86 -19.22
C ALA A 749 19.95 21.35 -18.79
N ALA A 750 20.89 20.42 -18.58
CA ALA A 750 22.27 20.70 -18.25
C ALA A 750 23.13 21.10 -19.50
N GLY A 751 22.59 20.97 -20.72
CA GLY A 751 23.34 21.18 -21.96
C GLY A 751 24.48 20.17 -22.17
N LEU A 752 24.32 18.95 -21.64
CA LEU A 752 25.35 17.91 -21.68
C LEU A 752 25.20 16.98 -22.89
N PRO A 753 26.30 16.40 -23.37
CA PRO A 753 26.25 15.40 -24.43
C PRO A 753 25.52 14.14 -23.98
N LYS A 754 24.79 13.52 -24.91
CA LYS A 754 24.01 12.30 -24.66
C LYS A 754 24.64 11.07 -25.31
N THR A 755 24.64 9.94 -24.60
CA THR A 755 24.93 8.63 -25.17
C THR A 755 23.84 8.21 -26.15
N GLY A 756 24.08 7.17 -26.95
CA GLY A 756 23.04 6.63 -27.84
C GLY A 756 21.79 6.18 -27.09
N TRP A 757 21.94 5.68 -25.84
CA TRP A 757 20.82 5.32 -24.98
C TRP A 757 19.95 6.50 -24.61
N GLN A 758 20.55 7.60 -24.16
CA GLN A 758 19.81 8.80 -23.75
C GLN A 758 19.13 9.50 -24.95
N GLN A 759 19.77 9.48 -26.14
CA GLN A 759 19.12 9.95 -27.37
C GLN A 759 17.92 9.08 -27.73
N PHE A 760 18.07 7.75 -27.66
CA PHE A 760 16.95 6.81 -27.87
C PHE A 760 15.79 7.05 -26.88
N LEU A 761 16.09 7.33 -25.60
CA LEU A 761 15.07 7.64 -24.61
C LEU A 761 14.33 8.95 -24.96
N SER A 762 15.01 9.97 -25.50
CA SER A 762 14.35 11.18 -26.01
C SER A 762 13.41 10.87 -27.17
N ASP A 763 13.85 10.08 -28.16
CA ASP A 763 13.00 9.69 -29.29
C ASP A 763 11.76 8.90 -28.82
N VAL A 764 11.90 8.03 -27.78
CA VAL A 764 10.76 7.33 -27.20
C VAL A 764 9.84 8.29 -26.47
N MET A 765 10.38 9.23 -25.70
CA MET A 765 9.60 10.23 -24.97
C MET A 765 8.80 11.15 -25.91
N ASP A 766 9.38 11.58 -27.03
CA ASP A 766 8.72 12.41 -28.03
C ASP A 766 7.49 11.75 -28.66
N GLU A 767 7.54 10.42 -28.89
CA GLU A 767 6.41 9.68 -29.46
C GLU A 767 5.47 9.10 -28.38
N TYR A 768 6.04 8.68 -27.21
CA TYR A 768 5.36 8.02 -26.11
C TYR A 768 5.85 8.59 -24.77
N PRO A 769 5.39 9.76 -24.35
CA PRO A 769 5.84 10.40 -23.10
C PRO A 769 5.60 9.54 -21.87
N VAL A 770 4.62 8.66 -21.88
CA VAL A 770 4.36 7.71 -20.80
C VAL A 770 4.51 6.27 -21.30
N VAL A 771 5.45 5.54 -20.72
CA VAL A 771 5.66 4.09 -20.97
C VAL A 771 5.79 3.37 -19.63
N SER A 772 4.72 2.71 -19.20
CA SER A 772 4.67 2.06 -17.89
C SER A 772 3.86 0.76 -17.91
N LYS A 773 3.89 0.02 -16.82
CA LYS A 773 3.02 -1.14 -16.60
C LYS A 773 1.53 -0.77 -16.50
N PHE A 774 1.21 0.50 -16.21
CA PHE A 774 -0.16 0.99 -16.12
C PHE A 774 -0.75 1.42 -17.47
N GLY A 775 0.08 1.54 -18.50
CA GLY A 775 -0.28 1.90 -19.85
C GLY A 775 0.82 2.71 -20.53
N THR A 776 0.66 2.86 -21.83
CA THR A 776 1.49 3.71 -22.67
C THR A 776 0.62 4.83 -23.22
N LEU A 777 1.02 6.09 -23.08
CA LEU A 777 0.35 7.22 -23.71
C LEU A 777 1.17 7.68 -24.90
N ASP A 778 0.51 8.04 -25.99
CA ASP A 778 1.14 8.70 -27.13
C ASP A 778 1.30 10.22 -26.88
N ALA A 779 1.94 10.91 -27.82
CA ALA A 779 2.18 12.37 -27.75
C ALA A 779 0.88 13.22 -27.72
N GLN A 780 -0.28 12.62 -27.94
CA GLN A 780 -1.58 13.25 -27.83
C GLN A 780 -2.25 12.95 -26.47
N GLY A 781 -1.61 12.16 -25.62
CA GLY A 781 -2.15 11.73 -24.32
C GLY A 781 -3.18 10.59 -24.42
N GLU A 782 -3.31 9.96 -25.60
CA GLU A 782 -4.25 8.84 -25.81
C GLU A 782 -3.59 7.51 -25.41
N LEU A 783 -4.40 6.64 -24.79
CA LEU A 783 -3.91 5.31 -24.37
C LEU A 783 -3.67 4.41 -25.60
N VAL A 784 -2.45 3.94 -25.73
CA VAL A 784 -2.03 3.06 -26.82
C VAL A 784 -2.49 1.63 -26.54
N ASP A 785 -3.01 0.94 -27.56
CA ASP A 785 -3.40 -0.47 -27.46
C ASP A 785 -2.14 -1.36 -27.42
N ASP A 786 -1.88 -1.97 -26.27
CA ASP A 786 -0.73 -2.87 -26.04
C ASP A 786 -0.73 -4.13 -26.94
N SER A 787 -1.85 -4.44 -27.62
CA SER A 787 -1.91 -5.53 -28.60
C SER A 787 -1.25 -5.17 -29.93
N LEU A 788 -0.92 -3.89 -30.16
CA LEU A 788 -0.28 -3.43 -31.38
C LEU A 788 1.22 -3.70 -31.34
N ASP A 789 1.73 -4.09 -32.51
CA ASP A 789 3.15 -4.32 -32.73
C ASP A 789 3.84 -2.96 -33.06
N ILE A 790 4.34 -2.29 -32.02
CA ILE A 790 4.97 -0.97 -32.11
C ILE A 790 6.50 -1.14 -32.13
N PRO A 791 7.17 -0.91 -33.29
CA PRO A 791 8.58 -1.17 -33.43
C PRO A 791 9.49 -0.43 -32.46
N LEU A 792 9.16 0.85 -32.13
CA LEU A 792 9.96 1.66 -31.21
C LEU A 792 9.90 1.10 -29.78
N LEU A 793 8.72 0.69 -29.30
CA LEU A 793 8.56 0.08 -27.99
C LEU A 793 9.19 -1.32 -27.90
N GLN A 794 9.19 -2.09 -28.99
CA GLN A 794 9.93 -3.36 -29.07
C GLN A 794 11.45 -3.13 -29.03
N ASP A 795 11.94 -2.11 -29.73
CA ASP A 795 13.36 -1.71 -29.66
C ASP A 795 13.71 -1.31 -28.20
N TYR A 796 12.84 -0.59 -27.52
CA TYR A 796 13.00 -0.22 -26.12
C TYR A 796 13.10 -1.46 -25.22
N SER A 797 12.18 -2.42 -25.33
CA SER A 797 12.25 -3.70 -24.59
C SER A 797 13.56 -4.47 -24.88
N CYS A 798 14.02 -4.49 -26.14
CA CYS A 798 15.27 -5.16 -26.53
C CYS A 798 16.50 -4.46 -25.92
N LEU A 799 16.54 -3.13 -25.94
CA LEU A 799 17.65 -2.35 -25.37
C LEU A 799 17.71 -2.47 -23.85
N GLN A 800 16.58 -2.39 -23.16
CA GLN A 800 16.48 -2.59 -21.70
C GLN A 800 17.01 -3.98 -21.31
N TYR A 801 16.58 -5.03 -22.03
CA TYR A 801 17.13 -6.38 -21.81
C TYR A 801 18.64 -6.43 -22.05
N ASN A 802 19.15 -5.77 -23.09
CA ASN A 802 20.58 -5.70 -23.38
C ASN A 802 21.35 -4.98 -22.26
N LEU A 803 20.81 -3.89 -21.73
CA LEU A 803 21.40 -3.14 -20.63
C LEU A 803 21.50 -4.02 -19.36
N LEU A 804 20.45 -4.75 -19.01
CA LEU A 804 20.39 -5.62 -17.83
C LEU A 804 21.10 -6.96 -18.02
N SER A 805 21.39 -7.36 -19.27
CA SER A 805 21.98 -8.65 -19.57
C SER A 805 23.49 -8.71 -19.29
N SER A 806 24.14 -9.79 -19.64
CA SER A 806 25.58 -9.98 -19.43
C SER A 806 26.42 -8.89 -20.12
N SER A 807 27.42 -8.34 -19.42
CA SER A 807 28.37 -7.35 -19.95
C SER A 807 29.07 -7.77 -21.23
N ARG A 808 29.12 -9.08 -21.55
CA ARG A 808 29.72 -9.60 -22.80
C ARG A 808 28.84 -9.41 -24.03
N SER A 809 27.54 -9.32 -23.87
CA SER A 809 26.56 -9.14 -24.95
C SER A 809 26.02 -7.71 -25.04
N ARG A 810 26.48 -6.83 -24.15
CA ARG A 810 26.02 -5.45 -24.06
C ARG A 810 26.66 -4.60 -25.17
N ALA A 811 25.87 -3.74 -25.80
CA ALA A 811 26.35 -2.73 -26.74
C ALA A 811 26.97 -1.55 -25.97
N LYS A 812 28.21 -1.70 -25.48
CA LYS A 812 28.85 -0.76 -24.56
C LYS A 812 28.89 0.66 -25.10
N ALA A 813 29.35 0.86 -26.31
CA ALA A 813 29.47 2.17 -26.96
C ALA A 813 28.09 2.89 -27.14
N PHE A 814 26.98 2.18 -26.99
CA PHE A 814 25.65 2.76 -27.04
C PHE A 814 25.19 3.30 -25.66
N PHE A 815 25.68 2.67 -24.61
CA PHE A 815 25.30 3.02 -23.23
C PHE A 815 26.36 3.85 -22.49
N SER A 816 27.49 4.16 -23.10
CA SER A 816 28.60 4.90 -22.51
C SER A 816 29.33 5.69 -23.57
N PHE A 817 30.17 6.69 -23.20
CA PHE A 817 31.05 7.45 -24.10
C PHE A 817 32.37 6.73 -24.37
N THR A 818 32.72 5.74 -23.55
CA THR A 818 33.94 4.96 -23.67
C THR A 818 33.67 3.60 -24.29
N GLU A 819 34.61 3.10 -25.18
CA GLU A 819 34.50 1.79 -25.84
C GLU A 819 34.60 0.58 -24.89
#